data_c61022a0aa2c186ea17fe67d51e851a3
#
_entry.id   c61022a0aa2c186ea17fe67d51e851a3
#
_cell.length_a   1.000
_cell.length_b   1.000
_cell.length_c   1.000
_cell.angle_alpha   90.00
_cell.angle_beta   90.00
_cell.angle_gamma   90.00
#
_symmetry.space_group_name_H-M   'P 1'
#
loop_
_entity.id
_entity.type
_entity.pdbx_description
1 polymer ?
#
loop_
_entity_poly.entity_id
_entity_poly.type
_entity_poly.pdbx_seq_one_letter_code
_entity_poly.pdbx_strand_id
1 'polypeptide(L)'
;MKNYSKRLIDVIEYSREEAARLQNSYIGPEHLMLGIIREGEGEAMRVLRELHTDPMDIKRKIEQEIKNTFDSEDSVQHEIAISKTTERVLRMSMLESRLFKEDETDTEHLLLAILKEEFNVAAKVLNDAGITYRSAYNILVSGTGLNNMEEFDEISDGYTDDDEDDEDEGFSSRREASRPSSGTGAGAAQPKSPNDTPVLDNFGTDMTRAAAENRLDPIVGREKEIERLAQILSRRKKNNPVLIGEPGGGKSAIVEGLALRIIQRKVSRVLFDKRVISLDMASIVAGTKYRGQFEERIKAILNELSKNPNIILFIDEIHTIVGAGSASGSMDAANMLKPALARGEIQCIGATTLDEYRKNIEKDGALERRFQKVIVDPTTAEETLQILRNIKPRYEEHHNVIYTEDALQACVKLTERYISDRNFPDKAIDALDEAGSRVHISNIIVPKSIEELEAKIEDTKNEKLAAVKSQNFELAASFRDKERQYLLQLEAAKAKWEQELQEHRETVDEEKVAEVVAMMSGVPVQRIAKAENVKLLEMADVLKSKVVGQDDAVQKIVKAIQRNRVGLKDPNKPIGTFMFLGPTGVGKTHLAKKLAEYLFDSADSLVRIDMSEYLEKFAVSRLIGAPPGYVGYEEGGQLTEKVRRKPYSVVLLDEIEKAHPDVFNLLLQVLDEGRLTDSLGRRIDFKNTILIMTSNIGTRQLKDFGRGVGFNTQMAGEPDKDFSRSVIQKALNKAFAPEFLNRVDDIIMFDQLDKAAIHKIIDIELQGLYQRVSNLGYELSITDEAKDFIATKGYDIQFGARPLKRAIQKYLEDEMAEMIIRASVGEGDTIIVDFDKEEQKITTSIKKKDAE
;
A
#
# COMPACT_ATOMS: atom_id res chain seq x y z
N MET A 1 22.84 5.49 -23.35
CA MET A 1 23.26 5.95 -24.71
C MET A 1 24.60 5.36 -25.22
N LYS A 2 25.26 4.42 -24.53
CA LYS A 2 26.54 3.86 -24.98
C LYS A 2 26.46 2.78 -26.08
N ASN A 3 25.28 2.34 -26.48
CA ASN A 3 25.08 1.25 -27.42
C ASN A 3 24.27 1.66 -28.66
N TYR A 4 24.07 2.95 -28.94
CA TYR A 4 23.36 3.45 -30.11
C TYR A 4 24.34 3.89 -31.18
N SER A 5 24.05 3.59 -32.45
CA SER A 5 24.78 4.11 -33.58
C SER A 5 24.67 5.63 -33.63
N LYS A 6 25.61 6.27 -34.31
CA LYS A 6 25.54 7.72 -34.52
C LYS A 6 24.26 8.14 -35.25
N ARG A 7 23.84 7.32 -36.22
CA ARG A 7 22.59 7.55 -36.98
C ARG A 7 21.36 7.48 -36.10
N LEU A 8 21.29 6.51 -35.20
CA LEU A 8 20.16 6.40 -34.28
C LEU A 8 20.07 7.58 -33.34
N ILE A 9 21.20 8.14 -32.93
CA ILE A 9 21.25 9.36 -32.11
C ILE A 9 20.70 10.55 -32.91
N ASP A 10 21.10 10.70 -34.15
CA ASP A 10 20.61 11.73 -35.06
C ASP A 10 19.09 11.59 -35.32
N VAL A 11 18.58 10.37 -35.47
CA VAL A 11 17.14 10.07 -35.59
C VAL A 11 16.38 10.52 -34.34
N ILE A 12 16.89 10.28 -33.14
CA ILE A 12 16.25 10.73 -31.88
C ILE A 12 16.20 12.25 -31.79
N GLU A 13 17.26 12.94 -32.26
CA GLU A 13 17.30 14.40 -32.33
C GLU A 13 16.29 14.94 -33.36
N TYR A 14 16.24 14.37 -34.55
CA TYR A 14 15.23 14.71 -35.56
C TYR A 14 13.80 14.43 -35.10
N SER A 15 13.58 13.38 -34.33
CA SER A 15 12.26 13.08 -33.72
C SER A 15 11.78 14.17 -32.77
N ARG A 16 12.72 14.77 -32.01
CA ARG A 16 12.43 15.91 -31.13
C ARG A 16 12.06 17.15 -31.92
N GLU A 17 12.78 17.41 -33.02
CA GLU A 17 12.46 18.53 -33.90
C GLU A 17 11.12 18.35 -34.62
N GLU A 18 10.79 17.14 -35.07
CA GLU A 18 9.50 16.82 -35.68
C GLU A 18 8.34 16.94 -34.70
N ALA A 19 8.53 16.52 -33.44
CA ALA A 19 7.55 16.72 -32.36
C ALA A 19 7.32 18.22 -32.11
N ALA A 20 8.39 19.01 -32.04
CA ALA A 20 8.29 20.46 -31.93
C ALA A 20 7.57 21.10 -33.14
N ARG A 21 7.86 20.65 -34.38
CA ARG A 21 7.22 21.13 -35.60
C ARG A 21 5.72 20.85 -35.62
N LEU A 22 5.31 19.69 -35.08
CA LEU A 22 3.91 19.27 -34.99
C LEU A 22 3.20 19.79 -33.72
N GLN A 23 3.89 20.60 -32.93
CA GLN A 23 3.38 21.18 -31.66
C GLN A 23 2.93 20.16 -30.62
N ASN A 24 3.57 18.99 -30.57
CA ASN A 24 3.28 17.96 -29.61
C ASN A 24 4.11 18.16 -28.34
N SER A 25 3.51 17.89 -27.17
CA SER A 25 4.15 18.03 -25.86
C SER A 25 5.11 16.90 -25.49
N TYR A 26 5.13 15.82 -26.30
CA TYR A 26 5.99 14.65 -26.07
C TYR A 26 6.45 14.00 -27.38
N ILE A 27 7.54 13.20 -27.30
CA ILE A 27 8.03 12.40 -28.40
C ILE A 27 7.37 11.03 -28.33
N GLY A 28 6.52 10.69 -29.31
CA GLY A 28 5.90 9.37 -29.48
C GLY A 28 6.65 8.51 -30.52
N PRO A 29 6.32 7.19 -30.65
CA PRO A 29 6.90 6.31 -31.69
C PRO A 29 6.68 6.82 -33.11
N GLU A 30 5.61 7.55 -33.38
CA GLU A 30 5.30 8.22 -34.63
C GLU A 30 6.37 9.28 -34.99
N HIS A 31 6.87 9.99 -33.97
CA HIS A 31 7.95 10.97 -34.19
C HIS A 31 9.30 10.29 -34.46
N LEU A 32 9.55 9.09 -33.86
CA LEU A 32 10.71 8.28 -34.17
C LEU A 32 10.68 7.83 -35.64
N MET A 33 9.52 7.41 -36.12
CA MET A 33 9.36 7.03 -37.55
C MET A 33 9.58 8.22 -38.49
N LEU A 34 9.08 9.42 -38.13
CA LEU A 34 9.35 10.65 -38.86
C LEU A 34 10.84 11.01 -38.86
N GLY A 35 11.54 10.75 -37.74
CA GLY A 35 12.98 10.92 -37.63
C GLY A 35 13.75 10.00 -38.55
N ILE A 36 13.36 8.71 -38.67
CA ILE A 36 13.96 7.75 -39.61
C ILE A 36 13.78 8.23 -41.04
N ILE A 37 12.58 8.68 -41.41
CA ILE A 37 12.30 9.17 -42.78
C ILE A 37 13.11 10.44 -43.07
N ARG A 38 13.34 11.29 -42.08
CA ARG A 38 14.08 12.54 -42.25
C ARG A 38 15.59 12.31 -42.36
N GLU A 39 16.13 11.35 -41.65
CA GLU A 39 17.53 10.90 -41.78
C GLU A 39 17.79 10.39 -43.22
N GLY A 40 16.84 9.62 -43.75
CA GLY A 40 16.77 9.29 -45.16
C GLY A 40 17.76 8.25 -45.67
N GLU A 41 18.65 7.76 -44.87
CA GLU A 41 19.67 6.74 -45.17
C GLU A 41 19.53 5.54 -44.23
N GLY A 42 20.37 4.51 -44.33
CA GLY A 42 20.39 3.32 -43.46
C GLY A 42 19.51 2.17 -43.93
N GLU A 43 19.60 1.05 -43.17
CA GLU A 43 18.94 -0.21 -43.51
C GLU A 43 17.41 -0.11 -43.36
N ALA A 44 16.88 0.67 -42.42
CA ALA A 44 15.45 0.93 -42.33
C ALA A 44 14.86 1.52 -43.59
N MET A 45 15.55 2.50 -44.19
CA MET A 45 15.15 3.10 -45.46
C MET A 45 15.30 2.16 -46.64
N ARG A 46 16.27 1.24 -46.59
CA ARG A 46 16.39 0.18 -47.60
C ARG A 46 15.19 -0.75 -47.56
N VAL A 47 14.77 -1.20 -46.37
CA VAL A 47 13.58 -2.05 -46.18
C VAL A 47 12.33 -1.38 -46.76
N LEU A 48 12.12 -0.09 -46.51
CA LEU A 48 10.96 0.64 -47.04
C LEU A 48 10.97 0.69 -48.56
N ARG A 49 12.13 0.89 -49.20
CA ARG A 49 12.28 0.93 -50.65
C ARG A 49 12.11 -0.46 -51.32
N GLU A 50 12.60 -1.52 -50.68
CA GLU A 50 12.45 -2.90 -51.18
C GLU A 50 10.98 -3.36 -51.11
N LEU A 51 10.23 -2.87 -50.13
CA LEU A 51 8.78 -3.08 -50.04
C LEU A 51 7.94 -2.16 -50.95
N HIS A 52 8.59 -1.44 -51.87
CA HIS A 52 7.98 -0.57 -52.86
C HIS A 52 7.06 0.50 -52.28
N THR A 53 7.36 1.00 -51.10
CA THR A 53 6.57 2.03 -50.42
C THR A 53 7.29 3.36 -50.44
N ASP A 54 6.56 4.43 -50.83
CA ASP A 54 7.11 5.79 -50.80
C ASP A 54 7.20 6.34 -49.39
N PRO A 55 8.40 6.61 -48.82
CA PRO A 55 8.55 7.18 -47.49
C PRO A 55 7.79 8.49 -47.29
N MET A 56 7.59 9.27 -48.35
CA MET A 56 6.84 10.53 -48.26
C MET A 56 5.34 10.33 -48.10
N ASP A 57 4.79 9.23 -48.59
CA ASP A 57 3.38 8.88 -48.36
C ASP A 57 3.17 8.40 -46.93
N ILE A 58 4.11 7.63 -46.37
CA ILE A 58 4.09 7.24 -44.94
C ILE A 58 4.14 8.51 -44.06
N LYS A 59 5.05 9.43 -44.37
CA LYS A 59 5.16 10.72 -43.67
C LYS A 59 3.84 11.47 -43.64
N ARG A 60 3.19 11.63 -44.80
CA ARG A 60 1.90 12.35 -44.90
C ARG A 60 0.80 11.67 -44.08
N LYS A 61 0.72 10.35 -44.15
CA LYS A 61 -0.28 9.58 -43.38
C LYS A 61 -0.07 9.72 -41.89
N ILE A 62 1.16 9.61 -41.40
CA ILE A 62 1.49 9.79 -39.98
C ILE A 62 1.13 11.22 -39.53
N GLU A 63 1.52 12.25 -40.29
CA GLU A 63 1.20 13.66 -40.00
C GLU A 63 -0.31 13.91 -39.98
N GLN A 64 -1.08 13.22 -40.83
CA GLN A 64 -2.54 13.33 -40.87
C GLN A 64 -3.20 12.66 -39.69
N GLU A 65 -2.74 11.47 -39.29
CA GLU A 65 -3.26 10.76 -38.11
C GLU A 65 -2.94 11.50 -36.81
N ILE A 66 -1.74 12.09 -36.67
CA ILE A 66 -1.38 12.93 -35.52
C ILE A 66 -2.32 14.14 -35.42
N LYS A 67 -2.62 14.83 -36.51
CA LYS A 67 -3.55 15.97 -36.52
C LYS A 67 -4.99 15.61 -36.17
N ASN A 68 -5.44 14.41 -36.53
CA ASN A 68 -6.77 13.91 -36.19
C ASN A 68 -6.93 13.48 -34.73
N THR A 69 -5.80 13.25 -34.04
CA THR A 69 -5.82 12.71 -32.65
C THR A 69 -5.69 13.81 -31.58
N PHE A 70 -5.26 15.03 -31.96
CA PHE A 70 -4.98 16.10 -31.01
C PHE A 70 -5.68 17.42 -31.43
N ASP A 71 -6.93 17.58 -30.96
CA ASP A 71 -7.61 18.85 -30.84
C ASP A 71 -7.56 19.31 -29.39
N SER A 72 -6.55 20.09 -29.00
CA SER A 72 -6.62 20.92 -27.78
C SER A 72 -5.54 22.00 -27.77
N GLU A 73 -6.02 23.24 -27.67
CA GLU A 73 -5.29 24.44 -27.35
C GLU A 73 -4.69 24.36 -25.94
N ASP A 74 -3.41 24.03 -25.80
CA ASP A 74 -2.61 24.39 -24.63
C ASP A 74 -1.12 24.43 -25.02
N SER A 75 -0.71 25.59 -25.53
CA SER A 75 0.68 25.92 -25.80
C SER A 75 1.36 26.49 -24.53
N VAL A 76 2.03 25.65 -23.78
CA VAL A 76 3.00 26.09 -22.75
C VAL A 76 4.36 25.49 -23.08
N GLN A 77 5.37 26.36 -23.21
CA GLN A 77 6.77 26.01 -23.41
C GLN A 77 7.28 25.15 -22.24
N HIS A 78 7.36 23.83 -22.46
CA HIS A 78 8.10 22.92 -21.61
C HIS A 78 9.04 22.07 -22.46
N GLU A 79 10.14 21.58 -21.89
CA GLU A 79 11.01 20.59 -22.53
C GLU A 79 10.19 19.40 -22.98
N ILE A 80 10.32 19.05 -24.28
CA ILE A 80 9.54 17.95 -24.88
C ILE A 80 10.05 16.63 -24.28
N ALA A 81 9.22 16.00 -23.48
CA ALA A 81 9.53 14.75 -22.80
C ALA A 81 9.37 13.53 -23.73
N ILE A 82 10.08 12.44 -23.46
CA ILE A 82 9.91 11.16 -24.16
C ILE A 82 8.71 10.43 -23.55
N SER A 83 7.80 9.90 -24.38
CA SER A 83 6.64 9.13 -23.88
C SER A 83 7.08 7.75 -23.36
N LYS A 84 6.31 7.16 -22.43
CA LYS A 84 6.58 5.79 -21.92
C LYS A 84 6.59 4.74 -23.04
N THR A 85 5.75 4.90 -24.05
CA THR A 85 5.73 4.02 -25.23
C THR A 85 6.99 4.15 -26.05
N THR A 86 7.53 5.36 -26.20
CA THR A 86 8.81 5.60 -26.90
C THR A 86 9.99 5.02 -26.12
N GLU A 87 10.02 5.14 -24.79
CA GLU A 87 11.04 4.48 -23.98
C GLU A 87 11.01 2.96 -24.16
N ARG A 88 9.81 2.36 -24.20
CA ARG A 88 9.64 0.93 -24.45
C ARG A 88 10.17 0.53 -25.83
N VAL A 89 9.82 1.27 -26.88
CA VAL A 89 10.32 1.04 -28.25
C VAL A 89 11.85 1.15 -28.30
N LEU A 90 12.45 2.12 -27.63
CA LEU A 90 13.91 2.27 -27.58
C LEU A 90 14.58 1.12 -26.80
N ARG A 91 13.96 0.60 -25.73
CA ARG A 91 14.46 -0.62 -25.06
C ARG A 91 14.32 -1.85 -25.95
N MET A 92 13.20 -1.98 -26.66
CA MET A 92 12.97 -3.09 -27.58
C MET A 92 13.98 -3.08 -28.75
N SER A 93 14.35 -1.91 -29.28
CA SER A 93 15.35 -1.82 -30.35
C SER A 93 16.72 -2.36 -29.92
N MET A 94 17.11 -2.19 -28.65
CA MET A 94 18.32 -2.81 -28.11
C MET A 94 18.21 -4.34 -27.99
N LEU A 95 17.03 -4.89 -27.79
CA LEU A 95 16.81 -6.34 -27.78
C LEU A 95 16.86 -6.89 -29.21
N GLU A 96 16.30 -6.17 -30.18
CA GLU A 96 16.37 -6.56 -31.61
C GLU A 96 17.83 -6.57 -32.09
N SER A 97 18.68 -5.59 -31.73
CA SER A 97 20.11 -5.62 -32.14
C SER A 97 20.85 -6.84 -31.58
N ARG A 98 20.52 -7.28 -30.34
CA ARG A 98 21.10 -8.51 -29.77
C ARG A 98 20.67 -9.78 -30.51
N LEU A 99 19.43 -9.81 -31.02
CA LEU A 99 18.94 -10.94 -31.84
C LEU A 99 19.72 -11.05 -33.17
N PHE A 100 20.07 -9.91 -33.75
CA PHE A 100 20.94 -9.86 -34.96
C PHE A 100 22.42 -10.05 -34.62
N LYS A 101 22.78 -10.18 -33.32
CA LYS A 101 24.18 -10.29 -32.81
C LYS A 101 25.05 -9.09 -33.20
N GLU A 102 24.47 -7.93 -33.27
CA GLU A 102 25.16 -6.67 -33.54
C GLU A 102 25.43 -5.93 -32.21
N ASP A 103 26.63 -5.33 -32.11
CA ASP A 103 27.08 -4.63 -30.91
C ASP A 103 26.46 -3.22 -30.76
N GLU A 104 25.95 -2.65 -31.84
CA GLU A 104 25.35 -1.34 -31.88
C GLU A 104 23.89 -1.42 -32.38
N THR A 105 23.00 -0.65 -31.74
CA THR A 105 21.61 -0.53 -32.20
C THR A 105 21.51 0.55 -33.25
N ASP A 106 21.00 0.24 -34.48
CA ASP A 106 20.82 1.17 -35.58
C ASP A 106 19.35 1.25 -36.03
N THR A 107 19.05 1.99 -37.07
CA THR A 107 17.74 2.38 -37.59
C THR A 107 16.82 1.19 -37.91
N GLU A 108 17.35 0.09 -38.45
CA GLU A 108 16.62 -1.17 -38.73
C GLU A 108 16.04 -1.81 -37.44
N HIS A 109 16.82 -1.83 -36.36
CA HIS A 109 16.37 -2.36 -35.07
C HIS A 109 15.26 -1.49 -34.48
N LEU A 110 15.36 -0.16 -34.70
CA LEU A 110 14.31 0.77 -34.30
C LEU A 110 13.04 0.57 -35.10
N LEU A 111 13.15 0.35 -36.44
CA LEU A 111 12.00 0.07 -37.29
C LEU A 111 11.28 -1.22 -36.87
N LEU A 112 12.03 -2.29 -36.57
CA LEU A 112 11.47 -3.55 -36.11
C LEU A 112 10.78 -3.36 -34.73
N ALA A 113 11.37 -2.61 -33.83
CA ALA A 113 10.78 -2.32 -32.52
C ALA A 113 9.47 -1.50 -32.65
N ILE A 114 9.41 -0.52 -33.55
CA ILE A 114 8.18 0.24 -33.86
C ILE A 114 7.08 -0.69 -34.37
N LEU A 115 7.42 -1.61 -35.31
CA LEU A 115 6.46 -2.55 -35.87
C LEU A 115 5.98 -3.62 -34.90
N LYS A 116 6.78 -3.95 -33.90
CA LYS A 116 6.46 -4.93 -32.85
C LYS A 116 5.49 -4.36 -31.81
N GLU A 117 5.55 -3.07 -31.53
CA GLU A 117 4.62 -2.38 -30.63
C GLU A 117 3.29 -2.06 -31.36
N GLU A 118 2.31 -2.94 -31.27
CA GLU A 118 1.06 -2.88 -32.08
C GLU A 118 0.16 -1.66 -31.77
N PHE A 119 0.32 -1.02 -30.63
CA PHE A 119 -0.57 0.08 -30.18
C PHE A 119 -0.02 1.49 -30.46
N ASN A 120 0.73 1.67 -31.56
CA ASN A 120 1.20 2.99 -31.95
C ASN A 120 0.76 3.40 -33.35
N VAL A 121 0.64 4.72 -33.57
CA VAL A 121 0.19 5.30 -34.85
C VAL A 121 1.11 4.93 -36.01
N ALA A 122 2.43 4.91 -35.78
CA ALA A 122 3.39 4.56 -36.79
C ALA A 122 3.25 3.11 -37.28
N ALA A 123 3.10 2.15 -36.31
CA ALA A 123 2.87 0.74 -36.66
C ALA A 123 1.57 0.55 -37.45
N LYS A 124 0.50 1.24 -37.08
CA LYS A 124 -0.78 1.20 -37.76
C LYS A 124 -0.62 1.65 -39.22
N VAL A 125 0.01 2.81 -39.45
CA VAL A 125 0.22 3.36 -40.80
C VAL A 125 1.14 2.46 -41.64
N LEU A 126 2.18 1.87 -41.04
CA LEU A 126 3.09 0.94 -41.72
C LEU A 126 2.37 -0.38 -42.07
N ASN A 127 1.57 -0.95 -41.17
CA ASN A 127 0.77 -2.14 -41.45
C ASN A 127 -0.29 -1.89 -42.54
N ASP A 128 -0.95 -0.74 -42.56
CA ASP A 128 -1.89 -0.33 -43.61
C ASP A 128 -1.19 -0.13 -45.00
N ALA A 129 0.11 0.17 -44.99
CA ALA A 129 0.94 0.21 -46.17
C ALA A 129 1.53 -1.17 -46.59
N GLY A 130 1.17 -2.24 -45.87
CA GLY A 130 1.64 -3.61 -46.10
C GLY A 130 3.03 -3.93 -45.54
N ILE A 131 3.57 -3.04 -44.68
CA ILE A 131 4.85 -3.25 -44.00
C ILE A 131 4.60 -3.85 -42.64
N THR A 132 4.76 -5.16 -42.52
CA THR A 132 4.62 -5.90 -41.26
C THR A 132 5.98 -6.22 -40.66
N TYR A 133 6.03 -6.49 -39.37
CA TYR A 133 7.26 -6.95 -38.68
C TYR A 133 7.93 -8.10 -39.47
N ARG A 134 7.15 -9.10 -39.89
CA ARG A 134 7.65 -10.28 -40.61
C ARG A 134 8.22 -9.94 -41.98
N SER A 135 7.60 -9.03 -42.75
CA SER A 135 8.10 -8.59 -44.05
C SER A 135 9.40 -7.83 -43.92
N ALA A 136 9.50 -6.90 -42.97
CA ALA A 136 10.71 -6.13 -42.70
C ALA A 136 11.86 -7.03 -42.21
N TYR A 137 11.59 -7.95 -41.29
CA TYR A 137 12.55 -8.92 -40.76
C TYR A 137 13.12 -9.82 -41.86
N ASN A 138 12.28 -10.37 -42.75
CA ASN A 138 12.74 -11.24 -43.83
C ASN A 138 13.68 -10.53 -44.80
N ILE A 139 13.49 -9.25 -45.07
CA ILE A 139 14.38 -8.48 -45.92
C ILE A 139 15.74 -8.26 -45.26
N LEU A 140 15.74 -7.95 -43.95
CA LEU A 140 16.99 -7.76 -43.20
C LEU A 140 17.80 -9.04 -43.06
N VAL A 141 17.16 -10.19 -42.77
CA VAL A 141 17.82 -11.49 -42.69
C VAL A 141 18.32 -11.96 -44.06
N SER A 142 17.62 -11.70 -45.15
CA SER A 142 18.07 -12.06 -46.51
C SER A 142 19.36 -11.34 -46.91
N GLY A 143 19.64 -10.17 -46.34
CA GLY A 143 20.87 -9.41 -46.55
C GLY A 143 22.06 -9.87 -45.71
N THR A 144 21.83 -10.56 -44.59
CA THR A 144 22.90 -10.93 -43.61
C THR A 144 23.33 -12.39 -43.65
N GLY A 145 22.73 -13.25 -44.51
CA GLY A 145 23.12 -14.65 -44.67
C GLY A 145 22.82 -15.58 -43.49
N LEU A 146 21.96 -15.17 -42.56
CA LEU A 146 21.52 -15.95 -41.40
C LEU A 146 20.24 -16.72 -41.75
N ASN A 147 20.39 -17.96 -42.22
CA ASN A 147 19.28 -18.90 -42.44
C ASN A 147 19.08 -19.77 -41.19
N ASN A 148 18.17 -19.40 -40.29
CA ASN A 148 17.59 -20.34 -39.34
C ASN A 148 16.17 -19.86 -38.96
N MET A 149 15.20 -20.53 -39.57
CA MET A 149 13.79 -20.16 -39.53
C MET A 149 12.99 -20.97 -38.48
N GLU A 150 13.62 -21.82 -37.64
CA GLU A 150 12.92 -22.79 -36.79
C GLU A 150 12.90 -22.42 -35.28
N GLU A 151 13.52 -21.34 -34.84
CA GLU A 151 13.61 -20.99 -33.42
C GLU A 151 12.68 -19.83 -32.97
N PHE A 152 11.84 -19.30 -33.87
CA PHE A 152 11.14 -18.02 -33.62
C PHE A 152 9.69 -18.10 -33.14
N ASP A 153 9.06 -19.28 -33.16
CA ASP A 153 7.66 -19.43 -32.67
C ASP A 153 7.54 -19.58 -31.14
N GLU A 154 8.66 -19.79 -30.41
CA GLU A 154 8.63 -19.98 -28.95
C GLU A 154 8.96 -18.72 -28.12
N ILE A 155 9.43 -17.63 -28.73
CA ILE A 155 9.91 -16.45 -27.98
C ILE A 155 8.90 -15.29 -28.01
N SER A 156 7.82 -15.39 -28.80
CA SER A 156 6.83 -14.28 -28.89
C SER A 156 5.78 -14.24 -27.78
N ASP A 157 5.70 -15.24 -26.91
CA ASP A 157 4.63 -15.37 -25.91
C ASP A 157 5.02 -15.07 -24.46
N GLY A 158 6.14 -14.45 -24.19
CA GLY A 158 6.65 -14.33 -22.84
C GLY A 158 7.08 -12.95 -22.37
N TYR A 159 6.28 -11.90 -22.57
CA TYR A 159 6.49 -10.65 -21.80
C TYR A 159 5.16 -9.99 -21.50
N THR A 160 4.61 -10.28 -20.34
CA THR A 160 3.62 -9.44 -19.64
C THR A 160 4.35 -8.53 -18.66
N ASP A 161 3.87 -7.29 -18.61
CA ASP A 161 4.28 -6.24 -17.69
C ASP A 161 4.34 -6.73 -16.23
N ASP A 162 5.50 -6.61 -15.63
CA ASP A 162 5.65 -6.34 -14.20
C ASP A 162 6.83 -5.38 -14.06
N ASP A 163 6.48 -4.14 -13.74
CA ASP A 163 7.41 -3.13 -13.29
C ASP A 163 7.86 -3.47 -11.88
N GLU A 164 9.10 -3.89 -11.72
CA GLU A 164 9.91 -3.60 -10.53
C GLU A 164 11.38 -3.76 -10.88
N ASP A 165 12.12 -2.73 -10.53
CA ASP A 165 13.57 -2.64 -10.62
C ASP A 165 14.22 -3.80 -9.85
N ASP A 166 15.08 -4.56 -10.55
CA ASP A 166 16.31 -5.08 -9.93
C ASP A 166 17.30 -5.51 -11.01
N GLU A 167 18.42 -4.83 -10.99
CA GLU A 167 19.66 -5.30 -11.60
C GLU A 167 20.15 -6.50 -10.80
N ASP A 168 20.26 -7.67 -11.42
CA ASP A 168 21.41 -8.52 -11.10
C ASP A 168 21.71 -9.56 -12.18
N GLU A 169 22.99 -9.76 -12.33
CA GLU A 169 23.68 -10.53 -13.36
C GLU A 169 23.55 -12.05 -13.15
N GLY A 170 23.43 -12.69 -14.28
CA GLY A 170 23.98 -13.94 -14.70
C GLY A 170 24.26 -15.09 -13.74
N PHE A 171 23.81 -16.25 -14.17
CA PHE A 171 24.69 -17.44 -14.18
C PHE A 171 24.17 -18.49 -15.17
N SER A 172 24.92 -18.68 -16.24
CA SER A 172 24.78 -19.79 -17.18
C SER A 172 25.40 -21.04 -16.58
N SER A 173 24.62 -22.05 -16.25
CA SER A 173 25.15 -23.40 -16.07
C SER A 173 25.00 -24.20 -17.36
N ARG A 174 26.15 -24.48 -17.95
CA ARG A 174 26.37 -25.48 -19.02
C ARG A 174 25.81 -26.85 -18.59
N ARG A 175 24.94 -27.41 -19.38
CA ARG A 175 24.73 -28.85 -19.46
C ARG A 175 25.15 -29.35 -20.83
N GLU A 176 26.10 -30.25 -20.82
CA GLU A 176 26.63 -30.96 -22.00
C GLU A 176 25.53 -31.77 -22.69
N ALA A 177 25.41 -31.54 -23.99
CA ALA A 177 24.57 -32.34 -24.86
C ALA A 177 25.35 -33.58 -25.32
N SER A 178 24.87 -34.74 -24.94
CA SER A 178 25.26 -36.00 -25.59
C SER A 178 24.37 -36.23 -26.82
N ARG A 179 24.99 -36.40 -27.96
CA ARG A 179 24.37 -36.72 -29.28
C ARG A 179 23.70 -38.09 -29.25
N PRO A 180 22.55 -38.28 -29.87
CA PRO A 180 22.02 -39.58 -30.20
C PRO A 180 22.46 -39.99 -31.62
N SER A 181 22.88 -41.20 -31.72
CA SER A 181 23.16 -41.91 -32.99
C SER A 181 21.89 -42.34 -33.70
N SER A 182 21.92 -42.22 -35.02
CA SER A 182 20.90 -42.66 -35.96
C SER A 182 20.58 -44.17 -35.86
N GLY A 183 19.32 -44.50 -35.74
CA GLY A 183 18.78 -45.83 -35.86
C GLY A 183 17.33 -45.78 -36.36
N THR A 184 17.16 -46.15 -37.63
CA THR A 184 15.85 -46.41 -38.26
C THR A 184 15.15 -47.60 -37.63
N GLY A 185 13.90 -47.41 -37.19
CA GLY A 185 13.04 -48.52 -36.79
C GLY A 185 11.61 -48.03 -36.54
N ALA A 186 10.71 -48.40 -37.44
CA ALA A 186 9.24 -48.26 -37.22
C ALA A 186 8.85 -49.05 -35.97
N GLY A 187 8.41 -48.36 -34.93
CA GLY A 187 7.97 -48.96 -33.69
C GLY A 187 6.62 -48.35 -33.20
N ALA A 188 5.72 -49.25 -32.96
CA ALA A 188 4.37 -49.04 -32.48
C ALA A 188 4.19 -47.95 -31.41
N ALA A 189 3.10 -47.21 -31.50
CA ALA A 189 2.64 -46.28 -30.47
C ALA A 189 2.61 -46.99 -29.10
N GLN A 190 3.45 -46.50 -28.17
CA GLN A 190 3.34 -46.90 -26.78
C GLN A 190 1.97 -46.44 -26.25
N PRO A 191 1.29 -47.24 -25.42
CA PRO A 191 0.04 -46.81 -24.80
C PRO A 191 0.37 -45.62 -23.87
N LYS A 192 -0.27 -44.48 -24.12
CA LYS A 192 -0.25 -43.32 -23.25
C LYS A 192 -0.64 -43.76 -21.85
N SER A 193 0.15 -43.42 -20.85
CA SER A 193 -0.21 -43.67 -19.44
C SER A 193 -1.59 -43.06 -19.15
N PRO A 194 -2.45 -43.74 -18.37
CA PRO A 194 -3.82 -43.25 -18.11
C PRO A 194 -3.93 -41.96 -17.29
N ASN A 195 -2.84 -41.27 -17.07
CA ASN A 195 -2.72 -40.04 -16.24
C ASN A 195 -2.13 -38.82 -16.98
N ASP A 196 -2.14 -38.82 -18.31
CA ASP A 196 -1.57 -37.70 -19.09
C ASP A 196 -2.64 -36.61 -19.26
N THR A 197 -2.45 -35.47 -18.58
CA THR A 197 -3.36 -34.30 -18.55
C THR A 197 -2.69 -33.03 -19.00
N PRO A 198 -2.19 -32.94 -20.27
CA PRO A 198 -1.32 -31.85 -20.71
C PRO A 198 -2.00 -30.48 -20.71
N VAL A 199 -3.32 -30.41 -20.93
CA VAL A 199 -4.03 -29.12 -20.91
C VAL A 199 -4.21 -28.61 -19.48
N LEU A 200 -4.58 -29.51 -18.54
CA LEU A 200 -4.71 -29.13 -17.13
C LEU A 200 -3.37 -28.81 -16.49
N ASP A 201 -2.30 -29.48 -16.90
CA ASP A 201 -0.94 -29.23 -16.38
C ASP A 201 -0.38 -27.85 -16.83
N ASN A 202 -0.88 -27.29 -17.95
CA ASN A 202 -0.51 -25.96 -18.42
C ASN A 202 -1.28 -24.82 -17.72
N PHE A 203 -2.48 -25.07 -17.23
CA PHE A 203 -3.35 -24.05 -16.61
C PHE A 203 -3.67 -24.31 -15.14
N GLY A 204 -3.03 -25.30 -14.51
CA GLY A 204 -3.30 -25.66 -13.14
C GLY A 204 -2.14 -26.35 -12.45
N THR A 205 -2.21 -26.38 -11.13
CA THR A 205 -1.23 -27.05 -10.25
C THR A 205 -1.84 -28.31 -9.64
N ASP A 206 -1.18 -29.45 -9.80
CA ASP A 206 -1.60 -30.71 -9.15
C ASP A 206 -1.20 -30.71 -7.67
N MET A 207 -2.18 -30.40 -6.80
CA MET A 207 -2.00 -30.37 -5.35
C MET A 207 -1.69 -31.76 -4.77
N THR A 208 -2.22 -32.82 -5.38
CA THR A 208 -1.97 -34.20 -4.93
C THR A 208 -0.54 -34.62 -5.21
N ARG A 209 0.02 -34.18 -6.35
CA ARG A 209 1.43 -34.37 -6.69
C ARG A 209 2.32 -33.55 -5.76
N ALA A 210 1.97 -32.29 -5.50
CA ALA A 210 2.70 -31.44 -4.54
C ALA A 210 2.69 -32.04 -3.12
N ALA A 211 1.56 -32.66 -2.71
CA ALA A 211 1.45 -33.38 -1.45
C ALA A 211 2.38 -34.62 -1.40
N ALA A 212 2.48 -35.38 -2.49
CA ALA A 212 3.37 -36.54 -2.58
C ALA A 212 4.85 -36.15 -2.53
N GLU A 213 5.19 -34.98 -3.08
CA GLU A 213 6.54 -34.38 -3.08
C GLU A 213 6.86 -33.61 -1.78
N ASN A 214 5.97 -33.64 -0.76
CA ASN A 214 6.10 -32.92 0.52
C ASN A 214 6.28 -31.39 0.36
N ARG A 215 5.71 -30.81 -0.68
CA ARG A 215 5.77 -29.35 -0.93
C ARG A 215 4.66 -28.58 -0.20
N LEU A 216 3.61 -29.28 0.29
CA LEU A 216 2.50 -28.66 1.00
C LEU A 216 2.76 -28.60 2.51
N ASP A 217 2.25 -27.55 3.15
CA ASP A 217 2.35 -27.37 4.59
C ASP A 217 1.42 -28.30 5.37
N PRO A 218 1.81 -28.75 6.57
CA PRO A 218 0.96 -29.53 7.44
C PRO A 218 -0.19 -28.66 7.98
N ILE A 219 -1.42 -29.15 7.84
CA ILE A 219 -2.63 -28.42 8.21
C ILE A 219 -3.11 -28.81 9.59
N VAL A 220 -3.50 -27.82 10.38
CA VAL A 220 -3.95 -27.96 11.76
C VAL A 220 -5.35 -27.35 11.93
N GLY A 221 -6.17 -27.99 12.75
CA GLY A 221 -7.44 -27.44 13.23
C GLY A 221 -8.58 -27.40 12.20
N ARG A 222 -8.43 -28.05 11.04
CA ARG A 222 -9.44 -28.07 9.94
C ARG A 222 -10.05 -29.44 9.67
N GLU A 223 -10.00 -30.33 10.68
CA GLU A 223 -10.48 -31.70 10.52
C GLU A 223 -11.95 -31.78 10.14
N LYS A 224 -12.80 -30.94 10.73
CA LYS A 224 -14.26 -30.92 10.49
C LYS A 224 -14.59 -30.49 9.07
N GLU A 225 -13.93 -29.44 8.58
CA GLU A 225 -14.13 -28.89 7.25
C GLU A 225 -13.64 -29.87 6.19
N ILE A 226 -12.45 -30.48 6.38
CA ILE A 226 -11.89 -31.48 5.46
C ILE A 226 -12.77 -32.73 5.43
N GLU A 227 -13.25 -33.22 6.59
CA GLU A 227 -14.19 -34.35 6.65
C GLU A 227 -15.50 -33.99 5.95
N ARG A 228 -16.02 -32.76 6.14
CA ARG A 228 -17.22 -32.30 5.45
C ARG A 228 -17.03 -32.22 3.93
N LEU A 229 -15.88 -31.76 3.44
CA LEU A 229 -15.51 -31.83 2.04
C LEU A 229 -15.55 -33.24 1.49
N ALA A 230 -14.86 -34.15 2.18
CA ALA A 230 -14.82 -35.58 1.78
C ALA A 230 -16.21 -36.21 1.75
N GLN A 231 -17.07 -35.88 2.71
CA GLN A 231 -18.49 -36.35 2.73
C GLN A 231 -19.28 -35.82 1.53
N ILE A 232 -19.12 -34.52 1.19
CA ILE A 232 -19.87 -33.95 0.06
C ILE A 232 -19.36 -34.54 -1.27
N LEU A 233 -18.04 -34.63 -1.46
CA LEU A 233 -17.43 -35.21 -2.66
C LEU A 233 -17.83 -36.67 -2.88
N SER A 234 -18.10 -37.41 -1.81
CA SER A 234 -18.54 -38.81 -1.88
C SER A 234 -20.03 -39.00 -2.21
N ARG A 235 -20.82 -37.91 -2.35
CA ARG A 235 -22.25 -37.99 -2.67
C ARG A 235 -22.47 -38.31 -4.14
N ARG A 236 -23.60 -38.97 -4.43
CA ARG A 236 -24.02 -39.26 -5.82
C ARG A 236 -24.50 -38.00 -6.57
N LYS A 237 -25.11 -37.05 -5.87
CA LYS A 237 -25.64 -35.79 -6.41
C LYS A 237 -25.27 -34.64 -5.45
N LYS A 238 -25.14 -33.42 -5.97
CA LYS A 238 -24.69 -32.23 -5.22
C LYS A 238 -23.34 -32.50 -4.53
N ASN A 239 -22.41 -33.03 -5.32
CA ASN A 239 -21.10 -33.47 -4.91
C ASN A 239 -20.00 -32.37 -5.12
N ASN A 240 -20.40 -31.12 -5.33
CA ASN A 240 -19.51 -30.01 -5.50
C ASN A 240 -19.58 -29.11 -4.25
N PRO A 241 -18.61 -29.16 -3.36
CA PRO A 241 -18.56 -28.24 -2.22
C PRO A 241 -18.07 -26.85 -2.63
N VAL A 242 -18.54 -25.81 -1.93
CA VAL A 242 -18.01 -24.46 -2.00
C VAL A 242 -17.65 -23.99 -0.59
N LEU A 243 -16.37 -23.65 -0.40
CA LEU A 243 -15.82 -23.08 0.81
C LEU A 243 -16.15 -21.59 0.86
N ILE A 244 -16.86 -21.16 1.88
CA ILE A 244 -17.29 -19.79 2.06
C ILE A 244 -16.68 -19.29 3.36
N GLY A 245 -15.85 -18.26 3.28
CA GLY A 245 -15.22 -17.67 4.45
C GLY A 245 -14.51 -16.36 4.12
N GLU A 246 -14.13 -15.63 5.13
CA GLU A 246 -13.41 -14.37 4.98
C GLU A 246 -12.05 -14.56 4.30
N PRO A 247 -11.49 -13.51 3.65
CA PRO A 247 -10.12 -13.54 3.13
C PRO A 247 -9.13 -13.87 4.25
N GLY A 248 -8.10 -14.67 3.93
CA GLY A 248 -7.10 -15.08 4.92
C GLY A 248 -7.56 -16.13 5.94
N GLY A 249 -8.79 -16.66 5.82
CA GLY A 249 -9.32 -17.69 6.72
C GLY A 249 -8.82 -19.12 6.44
N GLY A 250 -7.89 -19.34 5.51
CA GLY A 250 -7.29 -20.65 5.22
C GLY A 250 -8.16 -21.57 4.36
N LYS A 251 -8.97 -21.02 3.44
CA LYS A 251 -9.82 -21.81 2.51
C LYS A 251 -9.02 -22.75 1.62
N SER A 252 -7.97 -22.25 0.98
CA SER A 252 -7.10 -23.04 0.08
C SER A 252 -6.33 -24.11 0.86
N ALA A 253 -5.87 -23.80 2.09
CA ALA A 253 -5.25 -24.76 2.99
C ALA A 253 -6.14 -25.99 3.29
N ILE A 254 -7.46 -25.82 3.40
CA ILE A 254 -8.40 -26.95 3.61
C ILE A 254 -8.35 -27.94 2.43
N VAL A 255 -8.21 -27.42 1.21
CA VAL A 255 -8.12 -28.26 0.00
C VAL A 255 -6.74 -28.95 -0.08
N GLU A 256 -5.69 -28.28 0.30
CA GLU A 256 -4.35 -28.87 0.46
C GLU A 256 -4.36 -29.99 1.50
N GLY A 257 -5.08 -29.79 2.62
CA GLY A 257 -5.29 -30.82 3.64
C GLY A 257 -6.06 -32.02 3.13
N LEU A 258 -7.03 -31.81 2.26
CA LEU A 258 -7.71 -32.91 1.57
C LEU A 258 -6.73 -33.68 0.68
N ALA A 259 -5.88 -33.00 -0.10
CA ALA A 259 -4.87 -33.62 -0.96
C ALA A 259 -3.85 -34.43 -0.12
N LEU A 260 -3.36 -33.89 1.00
CA LEU A 260 -2.49 -34.62 1.94
C LEU A 260 -3.18 -35.87 2.49
N ARG A 261 -4.45 -35.79 2.91
CA ARG A 261 -5.20 -36.93 3.42
C ARG A 261 -5.48 -37.99 2.35
N ILE A 262 -5.65 -37.60 1.07
CA ILE A 262 -5.79 -38.55 -0.05
C ILE A 262 -4.50 -39.36 -0.20
N ILE A 263 -3.34 -38.72 -0.22
CA ILE A 263 -2.04 -39.40 -0.31
C ILE A 263 -1.79 -40.31 0.89
N GLN A 264 -2.14 -39.83 2.09
CA GLN A 264 -1.99 -40.62 3.33
C GLN A 264 -3.06 -41.72 3.47
N ARG A 265 -4.00 -41.83 2.51
CA ARG A 265 -5.16 -42.74 2.56
C ARG A 265 -6.04 -42.61 3.81
N LYS A 266 -6.10 -41.40 4.38
CA LYS A 266 -6.94 -41.06 5.55
C LYS A 266 -8.26 -40.44 5.15
N VAL A 267 -8.84 -40.88 4.05
CA VAL A 267 -10.15 -40.45 3.51
C VAL A 267 -11.02 -41.67 3.16
N SER A 268 -12.25 -41.42 2.71
CA SER A 268 -13.12 -42.48 2.18
C SER A 268 -12.47 -43.19 0.97
N ARG A 269 -12.68 -44.49 0.83
CA ARG A 269 -12.17 -45.32 -0.29
C ARG A 269 -12.52 -44.76 -1.67
N VAL A 270 -13.65 -44.05 -1.79
CA VAL A 270 -14.09 -43.38 -3.04
C VAL A 270 -13.11 -42.29 -3.50
N LEU A 271 -12.29 -41.76 -2.59
CA LEU A 271 -11.35 -40.65 -2.85
C LEU A 271 -9.90 -41.12 -2.96
N PHE A 272 -9.54 -42.37 -2.77
CA PHE A 272 -8.15 -42.88 -2.72
C PHE A 272 -7.35 -42.61 -3.99
N ASP A 273 -8.00 -42.70 -5.15
CA ASP A 273 -7.34 -42.56 -6.46
C ASP A 273 -7.68 -41.20 -7.13
N LYS A 274 -8.23 -40.26 -6.36
CA LYS A 274 -8.56 -38.93 -6.86
C LYS A 274 -7.33 -38.02 -6.85
N ARG A 275 -7.24 -37.21 -7.88
CA ARG A 275 -6.25 -36.10 -8.01
C ARG A 275 -6.98 -34.78 -7.82
N VAL A 276 -6.41 -33.87 -7.04
CA VAL A 276 -6.92 -32.52 -6.86
C VAL A 276 -6.04 -31.57 -7.66
N ILE A 277 -6.62 -30.90 -8.65
CA ILE A 277 -5.93 -29.95 -9.51
C ILE A 277 -6.50 -28.55 -9.24
N SER A 278 -5.67 -27.61 -8.82
CA SER A 278 -6.01 -26.20 -8.68
C SER A 278 -5.94 -25.52 -10.04
N LEU A 279 -7.04 -24.93 -10.48
CA LEU A 279 -7.14 -24.23 -11.75
C LEU A 279 -6.85 -22.73 -11.54
N ASP A 280 -5.91 -22.19 -12.31
CA ASP A 280 -5.64 -20.76 -12.34
C ASP A 280 -6.49 -20.09 -13.42
N MET A 281 -7.51 -19.35 -12.98
CA MET A 281 -8.41 -18.64 -13.90
C MET A 281 -7.69 -17.45 -14.59
N ALA A 282 -6.70 -16.84 -13.95
CA ALA A 282 -5.95 -15.73 -14.55
C ALA A 282 -5.12 -16.22 -15.74
N SER A 283 -4.43 -17.35 -15.61
CA SER A 283 -3.65 -17.98 -16.69
C SER A 283 -4.51 -18.40 -17.89
N ILE A 284 -5.78 -18.79 -17.67
CA ILE A 284 -6.69 -19.13 -18.76
C ILE A 284 -7.12 -17.91 -19.57
N VAL A 285 -7.29 -16.78 -18.90
CA VAL A 285 -7.66 -15.48 -19.52
C VAL A 285 -6.46 -14.81 -20.13
N ALA A 286 -5.27 -14.95 -19.54
CA ALA A 286 -4.05 -14.32 -20.02
C ALA A 286 -3.74 -14.73 -21.47
N GLY A 287 -3.32 -13.75 -22.29
CA GLY A 287 -2.98 -13.99 -23.71
C GLY A 287 -4.15 -14.26 -24.66
N THR A 288 -5.40 -14.25 -24.18
CA THR A 288 -6.57 -14.41 -25.08
C THR A 288 -6.96 -13.05 -25.66
N LYS A 289 -6.50 -12.75 -26.90
CA LYS A 289 -6.89 -11.53 -27.63
C LYS A 289 -8.33 -11.59 -28.15
N TYR A 290 -8.84 -12.80 -28.37
CA TYR A 290 -10.18 -13.04 -28.92
C TYR A 290 -10.97 -14.00 -28.03
N ARG A 291 -12.23 -13.68 -27.82
CA ARG A 291 -13.21 -14.47 -27.05
C ARG A 291 -13.21 -15.97 -27.39
N GLY A 292 -13.05 -16.33 -28.67
CA GLY A 292 -13.03 -17.70 -29.13
C GLY A 292 -11.89 -18.53 -28.54
N GLN A 293 -10.74 -17.94 -28.31
CA GLN A 293 -9.59 -18.63 -27.70
C GLN A 293 -9.85 -19.04 -26.24
N PHE A 294 -10.47 -18.15 -25.46
CA PHE A 294 -10.89 -18.46 -24.09
C PHE A 294 -11.91 -19.61 -24.04
N GLU A 295 -12.90 -19.54 -24.94
CA GLU A 295 -13.91 -20.62 -25.06
C GLU A 295 -13.28 -21.95 -25.47
N GLU A 296 -12.29 -21.95 -26.36
CA GLU A 296 -11.54 -23.15 -26.78
C GLU A 296 -10.72 -23.74 -25.64
N ARG A 297 -10.02 -22.91 -24.84
CA ARG A 297 -9.28 -23.37 -23.65
C ARG A 297 -10.21 -24.02 -22.64
N ILE A 298 -11.33 -23.38 -22.28
CA ILE A 298 -12.32 -23.96 -21.36
C ILE A 298 -12.90 -25.26 -21.91
N LYS A 299 -13.21 -25.34 -23.20
CA LYS A 299 -13.67 -26.58 -23.85
C LYS A 299 -12.64 -27.70 -23.79
N ALA A 300 -11.36 -27.37 -24.03
CA ALA A 300 -10.27 -28.34 -23.95
C ALA A 300 -10.15 -28.91 -22.52
N ILE A 301 -10.17 -28.01 -21.49
CA ILE A 301 -10.18 -28.40 -20.09
C ILE A 301 -11.36 -29.29 -19.73
N LEU A 302 -12.59 -28.95 -20.16
CA LEU A 302 -13.78 -29.73 -19.92
C LEU A 302 -13.72 -31.11 -20.58
N ASN A 303 -13.19 -31.21 -21.81
CA ASN A 303 -13.00 -32.46 -22.52
C ASN A 303 -11.98 -33.36 -21.82
N GLU A 304 -10.92 -32.77 -21.24
CA GLU A 304 -9.93 -33.54 -20.50
C GLU A 304 -10.47 -34.03 -19.15
N LEU A 305 -11.22 -33.18 -18.43
CA LEU A 305 -11.90 -33.56 -17.19
C LEU A 305 -12.95 -34.66 -17.40
N SER A 306 -13.74 -34.60 -18.49
CA SER A 306 -14.76 -35.62 -18.79
C SER A 306 -14.14 -36.99 -19.12
N LYS A 307 -12.90 -36.99 -19.64
CA LYS A 307 -12.15 -38.25 -19.92
C LYS A 307 -11.49 -38.83 -18.67
N ASN A 308 -11.25 -38.00 -17.66
CA ASN A 308 -10.53 -38.33 -16.43
C ASN A 308 -11.43 -38.13 -15.19
N PRO A 309 -12.38 -39.04 -14.89
CA PRO A 309 -13.31 -38.86 -13.77
C PRO A 309 -12.68 -38.97 -12.38
N ASN A 310 -11.37 -39.24 -12.30
CA ASN A 310 -10.59 -39.27 -11.09
C ASN A 310 -10.07 -37.89 -10.68
N ILE A 311 -10.32 -36.86 -11.48
CA ILE A 311 -9.86 -35.49 -11.18
C ILE A 311 -10.95 -34.73 -10.42
N ILE A 312 -10.54 -34.01 -9.37
CA ILE A 312 -11.32 -33.03 -8.64
C ILE A 312 -10.71 -31.67 -8.95
N LEU A 313 -11.49 -30.80 -9.58
CA LEU A 313 -11.05 -29.45 -9.91
C LEU A 313 -11.19 -28.54 -8.68
N PHE A 314 -10.15 -27.84 -8.30
CA PHE A 314 -10.25 -26.76 -7.31
C PHE A 314 -10.18 -25.41 -8.03
N ILE A 315 -11.12 -24.53 -7.71
CA ILE A 315 -11.17 -23.17 -8.25
C ILE A 315 -11.21 -22.22 -7.08
N ASP A 316 -10.10 -21.54 -6.87
CA ASP A 316 -10.07 -20.43 -5.93
C ASP A 316 -10.78 -19.22 -6.54
N GLU A 317 -11.37 -18.39 -5.72
CA GLU A 317 -12.19 -17.25 -6.16
C GLU A 317 -13.24 -17.65 -7.22
N ILE A 318 -14.00 -18.73 -6.98
CA ILE A 318 -14.95 -19.27 -7.95
C ILE A 318 -15.96 -18.24 -8.49
N HIS A 319 -16.15 -17.13 -7.83
CA HIS A 319 -16.98 -16.02 -8.30
C HIS A 319 -16.42 -15.36 -9.58
N THR A 320 -15.11 -15.47 -9.85
CA THR A 320 -14.46 -14.96 -11.06
C THR A 320 -14.96 -15.66 -12.34
N ILE A 321 -15.46 -16.88 -12.22
CA ILE A 321 -16.05 -17.61 -13.35
C ILE A 321 -17.30 -16.91 -13.88
N VAL A 322 -18.05 -16.23 -13.00
CA VAL A 322 -19.23 -15.45 -13.33
C VAL A 322 -18.77 -14.07 -13.76
N GLY A 323 -18.74 -13.79 -15.04
CA GLY A 323 -18.27 -12.51 -15.60
C GLY A 323 -16.95 -12.58 -16.36
N ALA A 324 -16.20 -13.67 -16.26
CA ALA A 324 -15.00 -13.85 -17.06
C ALA A 324 -15.36 -13.92 -18.56
N GLY A 325 -15.02 -12.88 -19.30
CA GLY A 325 -15.29 -12.76 -20.74
C GLY A 325 -16.41 -11.80 -21.13
N SER A 326 -17.02 -11.05 -20.22
CA SER A 326 -18.16 -10.18 -20.55
C SER A 326 -17.82 -8.72 -20.78
N ALA A 327 -17.84 -8.29 -22.04
CA ALA A 327 -18.51 -7.04 -22.40
C ALA A 327 -20.02 -7.36 -22.48
N SER A 328 -20.88 -6.52 -21.92
CA SER A 328 -22.33 -6.71 -21.72
C SER A 328 -23.02 -7.59 -22.78
N GLY A 329 -23.48 -8.79 -22.40
CA GLY A 329 -24.32 -9.67 -23.21
C GLY A 329 -23.71 -10.98 -23.69
N SER A 330 -22.56 -11.43 -23.19
CA SER A 330 -21.84 -12.62 -23.65
C SER A 330 -21.85 -13.80 -22.70
N MET A 331 -21.61 -15.02 -23.20
CA MET A 331 -21.61 -16.27 -22.43
C MET A 331 -20.43 -16.30 -21.46
N ASP A 332 -20.70 -16.33 -20.15
CA ASP A 332 -19.73 -16.49 -19.07
C ASP A 332 -19.13 -17.89 -19.05
N ALA A 333 -17.90 -18.06 -18.55
CA ALA A 333 -17.30 -19.37 -18.28
C ALA A 333 -18.23 -20.25 -17.43
N ALA A 334 -19.00 -19.63 -16.52
CA ALA A 334 -20.04 -20.28 -15.75
C ALA A 334 -21.04 -21.03 -16.64
N ASN A 335 -21.50 -20.45 -17.76
CA ASN A 335 -22.47 -21.06 -18.65
C ASN A 335 -21.93 -22.32 -19.37
N MET A 336 -20.61 -22.37 -19.58
CA MET A 336 -19.95 -23.54 -20.17
C MET A 336 -19.77 -24.67 -19.15
N LEU A 337 -19.49 -24.33 -17.88
CA LEU A 337 -19.33 -25.31 -16.80
C LEU A 337 -20.67 -25.88 -16.29
N LYS A 338 -21.75 -25.09 -16.32
CA LYS A 338 -23.08 -25.47 -15.82
C LYS A 338 -23.58 -26.84 -16.33
N PRO A 339 -23.50 -27.16 -17.64
CA PRO A 339 -23.96 -28.44 -18.14
C PRO A 339 -23.18 -29.64 -17.59
N ALA A 340 -21.86 -29.54 -17.53
CA ALA A 340 -20.97 -30.59 -17.04
C ALA A 340 -21.12 -30.81 -15.52
N LEU A 341 -21.26 -29.75 -14.73
CA LEU A 341 -21.60 -29.78 -13.30
C LEU A 341 -23.02 -30.38 -13.08
N ALA A 342 -23.97 -30.09 -14.00
CA ALA A 342 -25.34 -30.57 -13.91
C ALA A 342 -25.44 -32.08 -14.14
N ARG A 343 -24.65 -32.59 -15.10
CA ARG A 343 -24.60 -34.01 -15.42
C ARG A 343 -23.72 -34.80 -14.45
N GLY A 344 -22.93 -34.12 -13.62
CA GLY A 344 -21.98 -34.75 -12.70
C GLY A 344 -20.75 -35.34 -13.42
N GLU A 345 -20.46 -34.85 -14.60
CA GLU A 345 -19.29 -35.23 -15.42
C GLU A 345 -18.00 -34.76 -14.81
N ILE A 346 -18.06 -33.62 -14.07
CA ILE A 346 -16.94 -33.03 -13.35
C ILE A 346 -17.26 -32.86 -11.87
N GLN A 347 -16.27 -33.02 -11.03
CA GLN A 347 -16.29 -32.69 -9.61
C GLN A 347 -15.46 -31.42 -9.38
N CYS A 348 -16.05 -30.43 -8.68
CA CYS A 348 -15.43 -29.15 -8.44
C CYS A 348 -15.53 -28.78 -6.96
N ILE A 349 -14.44 -28.25 -6.41
CA ILE A 349 -14.37 -27.55 -5.12
C ILE A 349 -14.22 -26.08 -5.46
N GLY A 350 -15.11 -25.22 -4.96
CA GLY A 350 -14.97 -23.76 -5.08
C GLY A 350 -14.55 -23.15 -3.76
N ALA A 351 -13.84 -22.04 -3.82
CA ALA A 351 -13.60 -21.18 -2.66
C ALA A 351 -14.01 -19.74 -3.00
N THR A 352 -14.62 -19.03 -2.04
CA THR A 352 -15.05 -17.64 -2.22
C THR A 352 -15.35 -16.98 -0.87
N THR A 353 -15.62 -15.67 -0.88
CA THR A 353 -16.15 -14.95 0.28
C THR A 353 -17.67 -15.01 0.33
N LEU A 354 -18.27 -14.71 1.49
CA LEU A 354 -19.72 -14.71 1.64
C LEU A 354 -20.41 -13.66 0.75
N ASP A 355 -19.81 -12.50 0.64
CA ASP A 355 -20.35 -11.38 -0.14
C ASP A 355 -20.29 -11.68 -1.64
N GLU A 356 -19.17 -12.20 -2.13
CA GLU A 356 -19.03 -12.60 -3.53
C GLU A 356 -19.92 -13.80 -3.88
N TYR A 357 -20.09 -14.74 -2.94
CA TYR A 357 -21.04 -15.84 -3.10
C TYR A 357 -22.47 -15.33 -3.32
N ARG A 358 -22.93 -14.38 -2.48
CA ARG A 358 -24.27 -13.78 -2.59
C ARG A 358 -24.44 -12.99 -3.86
N LYS A 359 -23.43 -12.21 -4.26
CA LYS A 359 -23.50 -11.36 -5.45
C LYS A 359 -23.53 -12.13 -6.74
N ASN A 360 -22.74 -13.19 -6.86
CA ASN A 360 -22.43 -13.86 -8.12
C ASN A 360 -23.02 -15.27 -8.24
N ILE A 361 -22.99 -16.07 -7.17
CA ILE A 361 -23.42 -17.49 -7.26
C ILE A 361 -24.86 -17.68 -6.78
N GLU A 362 -25.27 -17.06 -5.69
CA GLU A 362 -26.61 -17.21 -5.12
C GLU A 362 -27.70 -16.63 -6.02
N LYS A 363 -27.38 -15.56 -6.78
CA LYS A 363 -28.29 -14.98 -7.78
C LYS A 363 -28.55 -15.93 -8.97
N ASP A 364 -27.60 -16.81 -9.26
CA ASP A 364 -27.74 -17.83 -10.32
C ASP A 364 -28.25 -19.14 -9.72
N GLY A 365 -29.58 -19.32 -9.74
CA GLY A 365 -30.20 -20.51 -9.16
C GLY A 365 -29.77 -21.82 -9.80
N ALA A 366 -29.13 -21.81 -10.98
CA ALA A 366 -28.59 -23.01 -11.61
C ALA A 366 -27.26 -23.40 -10.96
N LEU A 367 -26.40 -22.44 -10.62
CA LEU A 367 -25.15 -22.70 -9.91
C LEU A 367 -25.41 -23.01 -8.43
N GLU A 368 -26.28 -22.27 -7.76
CA GLU A 368 -26.59 -22.47 -6.33
C GLU A 368 -27.07 -23.93 -6.06
N ARG A 369 -27.88 -24.49 -6.94
CA ARG A 369 -28.38 -25.87 -6.80
C ARG A 369 -27.29 -26.93 -6.98
N ARG A 370 -26.12 -26.57 -7.51
CA ARG A 370 -25.00 -27.50 -7.81
C ARG A 370 -23.95 -27.52 -6.72
N PHE A 371 -23.78 -26.38 -6.03
CA PHE A 371 -22.80 -26.24 -4.97
C PHE A 371 -23.42 -26.47 -3.58
N GLN A 372 -22.65 -27.13 -2.71
CA GLN A 372 -23.01 -27.33 -1.31
C GLN A 372 -22.13 -26.42 -0.44
N LYS A 373 -22.74 -25.49 0.28
CA LYS A 373 -22.04 -24.53 1.15
C LYS A 373 -21.30 -25.25 2.29
N VAL A 374 -20.05 -24.86 2.53
CA VAL A 374 -19.22 -25.20 3.69
C VAL A 374 -18.67 -23.90 4.23
N ILE A 375 -19.10 -23.53 5.43
CA ILE A 375 -18.65 -22.27 6.07
C ILE A 375 -17.29 -22.54 6.70
N VAL A 376 -16.37 -21.60 6.49
CA VAL A 376 -15.01 -21.61 7.03
C VAL A 376 -14.84 -20.40 7.91
N ASP A 377 -14.85 -20.62 9.22
CA ASP A 377 -14.61 -19.58 10.19
C ASP A 377 -13.11 -19.30 10.32
N PRO A 378 -12.69 -18.07 10.65
CA PRO A 378 -11.29 -17.76 10.99
C PRO A 378 -10.79 -18.66 12.12
N THR A 379 -9.51 -19.00 12.13
CA THR A 379 -8.91 -19.79 13.21
C THR A 379 -8.84 -18.99 14.53
N THR A 380 -8.89 -19.71 15.65
CA THR A 380 -8.66 -19.12 16.97
C THR A 380 -7.18 -18.80 17.18
N ALA A 381 -6.86 -17.95 18.15
CA ALA A 381 -5.49 -17.61 18.52
C ALA A 381 -4.66 -18.88 18.89
N GLU A 382 -5.27 -19.84 19.58
CA GLU A 382 -4.60 -21.09 19.99
C GLU A 382 -4.31 -21.99 18.78
N GLU A 383 -5.28 -22.16 17.87
CA GLU A 383 -5.10 -22.89 16.62
C GLU A 383 -4.05 -22.23 15.74
N THR A 384 -4.07 -20.92 15.65
CA THR A 384 -3.07 -20.14 14.89
C THR A 384 -1.66 -20.35 15.43
N LEU A 385 -1.49 -20.35 16.76
CA LEU A 385 -0.19 -20.64 17.37
C LEU A 385 0.32 -22.04 17.02
N GLN A 386 -0.57 -23.03 16.98
CA GLN A 386 -0.21 -24.40 16.55
C GLN A 386 0.18 -24.44 15.07
N ILE A 387 -0.53 -23.70 14.23
CA ILE A 387 -0.18 -23.56 12.82
C ILE A 387 1.23 -22.96 12.68
N LEU A 388 1.51 -21.85 13.36
CA LEU A 388 2.84 -21.22 13.32
C LEU A 388 3.95 -22.17 13.77
N ARG A 389 3.73 -22.97 14.84
CA ARG A 389 4.71 -23.96 15.27
C ARG A 389 5.02 -25.02 14.22
N ASN A 390 4.02 -25.42 13.45
CA ASN A 390 4.18 -26.44 12.40
C ASN A 390 4.85 -25.93 11.14
N ILE A 391 4.61 -24.68 10.76
CA ILE A 391 5.23 -24.05 9.59
C ILE A 391 6.61 -23.46 9.90
N LYS A 392 6.89 -23.18 11.18
CA LYS A 392 8.15 -22.60 11.68
C LYS A 392 9.40 -23.20 11.02
N PRO A 393 9.60 -24.55 10.95
CA PRO A 393 10.86 -25.10 10.41
C PRO A 393 11.12 -24.71 8.96
N ARG A 394 10.06 -24.56 8.14
CA ARG A 394 10.19 -24.17 6.74
C ARG A 394 10.57 -22.69 6.59
N TYR A 395 9.96 -21.82 7.41
CA TYR A 395 10.32 -20.39 7.43
C TYR A 395 11.72 -20.16 8.01
N GLU A 396 12.13 -20.96 9.00
CA GLU A 396 13.52 -20.97 9.52
C GLU A 396 14.53 -21.36 8.46
N GLU A 397 14.18 -22.31 7.60
CA GLU A 397 15.04 -22.76 6.49
C GLU A 397 15.08 -21.71 5.37
N HIS A 398 13.93 -21.12 5.04
CA HIS A 398 13.81 -20.12 3.97
C HIS A 398 14.56 -18.82 4.29
N HIS A 399 14.37 -18.29 5.49
CA HIS A 399 14.98 -17.02 5.92
C HIS A 399 16.34 -17.19 6.61
N ASN A 400 16.79 -18.42 6.82
CA ASN A 400 18.01 -18.75 7.56
C ASN A 400 18.06 -18.11 8.97
N VAL A 401 16.95 -18.16 9.71
CA VAL A 401 16.76 -17.59 11.05
C VAL A 401 16.24 -18.66 12.03
N ILE A 402 16.18 -18.34 13.31
CA ILE A 402 15.58 -19.18 14.35
C ILE A 402 14.50 -18.36 15.06
N TYR A 403 13.25 -18.83 15.04
CA TYR A 403 12.17 -18.17 15.81
C TYR A 403 12.11 -18.70 17.23
N THR A 404 12.05 -17.79 18.20
CA THR A 404 11.80 -18.16 19.58
C THR A 404 10.30 -18.49 19.79
N GLU A 405 9.97 -19.22 20.87
CA GLU A 405 8.57 -19.49 21.20
C GLU A 405 7.82 -18.19 21.56
N ASP A 406 8.51 -17.23 22.19
CA ASP A 406 7.97 -15.92 22.52
C ASP A 406 7.67 -15.11 21.27
N ALA A 407 8.51 -15.23 20.21
CA ALA A 407 8.23 -14.61 18.91
C ALA A 407 6.95 -15.15 18.26
N LEU A 408 6.70 -16.47 18.30
CA LEU A 408 5.48 -17.07 17.78
C LEU A 408 4.23 -16.57 18.53
N GLN A 409 4.32 -16.52 19.86
CA GLN A 409 3.24 -15.97 20.69
C GLN A 409 3.02 -14.48 20.41
N ALA A 410 4.11 -13.72 20.21
CA ALA A 410 4.04 -12.32 19.84
C ALA A 410 3.37 -12.12 18.47
N CYS A 411 3.69 -12.93 17.45
CA CYS A 411 3.01 -12.89 16.13
C CYS A 411 1.49 -13.01 16.30
N VAL A 412 1.02 -13.94 17.10
CA VAL A 412 -0.42 -14.13 17.32
C VAL A 412 -1.01 -12.98 18.13
N LYS A 413 -0.45 -12.68 19.30
CA LYS A 413 -0.99 -11.71 20.27
C LYS A 413 -0.98 -10.28 19.72
N LEU A 414 0.11 -9.89 19.05
CA LEU A 414 0.25 -8.53 18.53
C LEU A 414 -0.62 -8.32 17.28
N THR A 415 -0.68 -9.31 16.38
CA THR A 415 -1.55 -9.18 15.20
C THR A 415 -3.04 -9.27 15.54
N GLU A 416 -3.43 -10.04 16.57
CA GLU A 416 -4.79 -10.04 17.10
C GLU A 416 -5.20 -8.65 17.58
N ARG A 417 -4.30 -8.00 18.30
CA ARG A 417 -4.55 -6.71 18.93
C ARG A 417 -4.47 -5.53 17.98
N TYR A 418 -3.53 -5.57 17.03
CA TYR A 418 -3.15 -4.40 16.24
C TYR A 418 -3.56 -4.46 14.77
N ILE A 419 -3.88 -5.64 14.23
CA ILE A 419 -4.31 -5.83 12.85
C ILE A 419 -5.74 -6.34 12.84
N SER A 420 -6.71 -5.45 12.61
CA SER A 420 -8.15 -5.75 12.65
C SER A 420 -8.77 -5.96 11.27
N ASP A 421 -8.09 -5.56 10.20
CA ASP A 421 -8.57 -5.63 8.81
C ASP A 421 -8.33 -7.00 8.15
N ARG A 422 -7.55 -7.87 8.78
CA ARG A 422 -7.22 -9.22 8.31
C ARG A 422 -7.59 -10.27 9.34
N ASN A 423 -7.79 -11.51 8.87
CA ASN A 423 -8.19 -12.62 9.72
C ASN A 423 -7.05 -13.59 10.02
N PHE A 424 -7.17 -14.38 11.07
CA PHE A 424 -6.30 -15.49 11.35
C PHE A 424 -6.60 -16.67 10.39
N PRO A 425 -5.55 -17.44 9.99
CA PRO A 425 -4.15 -17.39 10.43
C PRO A 425 -3.26 -16.42 9.65
N ASP A 426 -3.72 -15.91 8.53
CA ASP A 426 -2.98 -15.16 7.51
C ASP A 426 -2.14 -14.01 8.11
N LYS A 427 -2.76 -13.10 8.85
CA LYS A 427 -2.06 -11.97 9.48
C LYS A 427 -0.93 -12.36 10.44
N ALA A 428 -0.99 -13.54 11.06
CA ALA A 428 0.05 -14.01 11.95
C ALA A 428 1.19 -14.69 11.17
N ILE A 429 0.85 -15.34 10.05
CA ILE A 429 1.82 -15.91 9.12
C ILE A 429 2.59 -14.79 8.42
N ASP A 430 1.91 -13.74 7.93
CA ASP A 430 2.55 -12.56 7.35
C ASP A 430 3.54 -11.91 8.32
N ALA A 431 3.15 -11.75 9.60
CA ALA A 431 4.04 -11.18 10.61
C ALA A 431 5.26 -12.08 10.89
N LEU A 432 5.11 -13.40 10.83
CA LEU A 432 6.21 -14.36 10.96
C LEU A 432 7.17 -14.24 9.78
N ASP A 433 6.63 -14.23 8.57
CA ASP A 433 7.38 -14.17 7.32
C ASP A 433 8.18 -12.85 7.22
N GLU A 434 7.51 -11.72 7.39
CA GLU A 434 8.14 -10.40 7.34
C GLU A 434 9.19 -10.22 8.46
N ALA A 435 8.97 -10.80 9.66
CA ALA A 435 9.97 -10.75 10.74
C ALA A 435 11.23 -11.56 10.38
N GLY A 436 11.07 -12.74 9.77
CA GLY A 436 12.18 -13.54 9.27
C GLY A 436 12.95 -12.84 8.17
N SER A 437 12.25 -12.34 7.16
CA SER A 437 12.82 -11.60 6.04
C SER A 437 13.63 -10.38 6.50
N ARG A 438 13.05 -9.57 7.40
CA ARG A 438 13.73 -8.38 7.93
C ARG A 438 15.01 -8.70 8.68
N VAL A 439 14.98 -9.73 9.53
CA VAL A 439 16.18 -10.16 10.27
C VAL A 439 17.22 -10.71 9.31
N HIS A 440 16.82 -11.46 8.31
CA HIS A 440 17.70 -11.94 7.27
C HIS A 440 18.41 -10.80 6.53
N ILE A 441 17.66 -9.82 6.02
CA ILE A 441 18.21 -8.66 5.28
C ILE A 441 19.10 -7.80 6.17
N SER A 442 18.70 -7.55 7.42
CA SER A 442 19.49 -6.71 8.33
C SER A 442 20.82 -7.33 8.74
N ASN A 443 20.98 -8.63 8.60
CA ASN A 443 22.17 -9.38 8.96
C ASN A 443 23.12 -9.66 7.79
N ILE A 444 22.74 -9.31 6.56
CA ILE A 444 23.61 -9.45 5.39
C ILE A 444 24.65 -8.31 5.40
N ILE A 445 25.67 -8.43 6.23
CA ILE A 445 26.84 -7.55 6.15
C ILE A 445 27.89 -8.26 5.27
N VAL A 446 28.12 -7.72 4.08
CA VAL A 446 29.14 -8.24 3.18
C VAL A 446 30.50 -8.11 3.85
N PRO A 447 31.29 -9.21 3.98
CA PRO A 447 32.64 -9.14 4.57
C PRO A 447 33.53 -8.22 3.73
N LYS A 448 34.33 -7.36 4.39
CA LYS A 448 35.29 -6.46 3.71
C LYS A 448 36.25 -7.21 2.76
N SER A 449 36.53 -8.48 3.05
CA SER A 449 37.36 -9.32 2.18
C SER A 449 36.76 -9.56 0.80
N ILE A 450 35.42 -9.62 0.70
CA ILE A 450 34.67 -9.75 -0.57
C ILE A 450 34.68 -8.42 -1.31
N GLU A 451 34.39 -7.30 -0.65
CA GLU A 451 34.45 -5.95 -1.24
C GLU A 451 35.85 -5.64 -1.78
N GLU A 452 36.93 -6.00 -1.03
CA GLU A 452 38.30 -5.81 -1.47
C GLU A 452 38.66 -6.67 -2.69
N LEU A 453 38.13 -7.89 -2.79
CA LEU A 453 38.35 -8.75 -3.96
C LEU A 453 37.56 -8.23 -5.17
N GLU A 454 36.35 -7.75 -5.01
CA GLU A 454 35.57 -7.16 -6.07
C GLU A 454 36.22 -5.86 -6.60
N ALA A 455 36.73 -5.00 -5.72
CA ALA A 455 37.49 -3.83 -6.13
C ALA A 455 38.76 -4.19 -6.91
N LYS A 456 39.53 -5.22 -6.46
CA LYS A 456 40.73 -5.71 -7.18
C LYS A 456 40.39 -6.28 -8.55
N ILE A 457 39.27 -6.97 -8.69
CA ILE A 457 38.82 -7.50 -9.98
C ILE A 457 38.49 -6.34 -10.92
N GLU A 458 37.79 -5.30 -10.44
CA GLU A 458 37.48 -4.13 -11.24
C GLU A 458 38.69 -3.35 -11.67
N ASP A 459 39.68 -3.14 -10.78
CA ASP A 459 40.95 -2.51 -11.10
C ASP A 459 41.73 -3.32 -12.14
N THR A 460 41.83 -4.64 -11.96
CA THR A 460 42.54 -5.54 -12.90
C THR A 460 41.84 -5.58 -14.26
N LYS A 461 40.50 -5.48 -14.30
CA LYS A 461 39.71 -5.38 -15.53
C LYS A 461 40.01 -4.08 -16.28
N ASN A 462 40.11 -2.97 -15.57
CA ASN A 462 40.47 -1.67 -16.12
C ASN A 462 41.89 -1.64 -16.63
N GLU A 463 42.85 -2.23 -15.90
CA GLU A 463 44.27 -2.38 -16.33
C GLU A 463 44.37 -3.26 -17.57
N LYS A 464 43.64 -4.37 -17.64
CA LYS A 464 43.53 -5.22 -18.82
C LYS A 464 43.05 -4.44 -20.03
N LEU A 465 41.96 -3.64 -19.91
CA LEU A 465 41.44 -2.81 -20.97
C LEU A 465 42.44 -1.73 -21.43
N ALA A 466 43.18 -1.14 -20.49
CA ALA A 466 44.26 -0.18 -20.82
C ALA A 466 45.40 -0.83 -21.58
N ALA A 467 45.82 -2.05 -21.17
CA ALA A 467 46.88 -2.83 -21.83
C ALA A 467 46.46 -3.24 -23.27
N VAL A 468 45.19 -3.62 -23.48
CA VAL A 468 44.65 -3.92 -24.82
C VAL A 468 44.62 -2.67 -25.69
N LYS A 469 44.21 -1.51 -25.15
CA LYS A 469 44.24 -0.24 -25.90
C LYS A 469 45.66 0.20 -26.30
N SER A 470 46.65 -0.12 -25.48
CA SER A 470 48.07 0.16 -25.79
C SER A 470 48.75 -0.93 -26.64
N GLN A 471 48.01 -1.93 -27.14
CA GLN A 471 48.47 -3.07 -27.96
C GLN A 471 49.52 -3.94 -27.27
N ASN A 472 49.61 -3.92 -25.97
CA ASN A 472 50.53 -4.76 -25.20
C ASN A 472 49.81 -6.05 -24.75
N PHE A 473 49.72 -7.00 -25.67
CA PHE A 473 49.00 -8.27 -25.50
C PHE A 473 49.58 -9.20 -24.43
N GLU A 474 50.91 -9.14 -24.19
CA GLU A 474 51.61 -9.93 -23.18
C GLU A 474 51.20 -9.47 -21.77
N LEU A 475 51.10 -8.16 -21.58
CA LEU A 475 50.64 -7.55 -20.34
C LEU A 475 49.14 -7.79 -20.12
N ALA A 476 48.33 -7.71 -21.19
CA ALA A 476 46.89 -8.00 -21.12
C ALA A 476 46.61 -9.48 -20.74
N ALA A 477 47.41 -10.41 -21.22
CA ALA A 477 47.35 -11.83 -20.84
C ALA A 477 47.65 -12.03 -19.36
N SER A 478 48.70 -11.36 -18.84
CA SER A 478 49.02 -11.44 -17.41
C SER A 478 47.90 -10.89 -16.52
N PHE A 479 47.22 -9.79 -16.91
CA PHE A 479 46.06 -9.24 -16.18
C PHE A 479 44.84 -10.14 -16.27
N ARG A 480 44.58 -10.81 -17.40
CA ARG A 480 43.55 -11.83 -17.52
C ARG A 480 43.75 -13.00 -16.57
N ASP A 481 45.00 -13.48 -16.43
CA ASP A 481 45.31 -14.59 -15.54
C ASP A 481 45.14 -14.17 -14.05
N LYS A 482 45.49 -12.92 -13.70
CA LYS A 482 45.20 -12.34 -12.37
C LYS A 482 43.72 -12.17 -12.12
N GLU A 483 42.93 -11.64 -13.08
CA GLU A 483 41.49 -11.54 -13.00
C GLU A 483 40.86 -12.91 -12.72
N ARG A 484 41.25 -13.93 -13.46
CA ARG A 484 40.79 -15.31 -13.26
C ARG A 484 41.14 -15.85 -11.86
N GLN A 485 42.30 -15.52 -11.35
CA GLN A 485 42.73 -15.93 -10.01
C GLN A 485 41.91 -15.23 -8.92
N TYR A 486 41.62 -13.93 -9.08
CA TYR A 486 40.77 -13.18 -8.13
C TYR A 486 39.30 -13.65 -8.18
N LEU A 487 38.77 -14.01 -9.36
CA LEU A 487 37.44 -14.61 -9.50
C LEU A 487 37.32 -15.92 -8.74
N LEU A 488 38.34 -16.84 -8.85
CA LEU A 488 38.32 -18.07 -8.07
C LEU A 488 38.41 -17.82 -6.55
N GLN A 489 39.16 -16.79 -6.14
CA GLN A 489 39.24 -16.41 -4.73
C GLN A 489 37.92 -15.81 -4.25
N LEU A 490 37.25 -15.04 -5.06
CA LEU A 490 35.92 -14.46 -4.78
C LEU A 490 34.87 -15.55 -4.62
N GLU A 491 34.84 -16.53 -5.53
CA GLU A 491 33.91 -17.67 -5.44
C GLU A 491 34.18 -18.50 -4.15
N ALA A 492 35.43 -18.75 -3.83
CA ALA A 492 35.78 -19.44 -2.58
C ALA A 492 35.41 -18.63 -1.32
N ALA A 493 35.58 -17.30 -1.36
CA ALA A 493 35.23 -16.42 -0.26
C ALA A 493 33.70 -16.33 -0.10
N LYS A 494 32.93 -16.24 -1.21
CA LYS A 494 31.45 -16.26 -1.21
C LYS A 494 30.92 -17.59 -0.67
N ALA A 495 31.45 -18.73 -1.13
CA ALA A 495 31.05 -20.04 -0.64
C ALA A 495 31.35 -20.23 0.87
N LYS A 496 32.49 -19.71 1.35
CA LYS A 496 32.82 -19.73 2.78
C LYS A 496 31.88 -18.84 3.60
N TRP A 497 31.54 -17.66 3.09
CA TRP A 497 30.61 -16.74 3.71
C TRP A 497 29.18 -17.31 3.77
N GLU A 498 28.70 -17.95 2.69
CA GLU A 498 27.44 -18.67 2.68
C GLU A 498 27.37 -19.79 3.71
N GLN A 499 28.50 -20.55 3.87
CA GLN A 499 28.59 -21.59 4.90
C GLN A 499 28.57 -20.99 6.31
N GLU A 500 29.30 -19.89 6.55
CA GLU A 500 29.28 -19.15 7.83
C GLU A 500 27.91 -18.61 8.15
N LEU A 501 27.16 -18.08 7.16
CA LEU A 501 25.77 -17.64 7.32
C LEU A 501 24.81 -18.77 7.67
N GLN A 502 25.02 -19.98 7.10
CA GLN A 502 24.20 -21.16 7.44
C GLN A 502 24.47 -21.69 8.84
N GLU A 503 25.72 -21.58 9.32
CA GLU A 503 26.13 -22.03 10.67
C GLU A 503 25.68 -21.05 11.76
N HIS A 504 25.57 -19.75 11.45
CA HIS A 504 25.21 -18.68 12.40
C HIS A 504 23.84 -18.08 12.05
N ARG A 505 22.77 -18.81 12.40
CA ARG A 505 21.40 -18.32 12.25
C ARG A 505 21.06 -17.31 13.34
N GLU A 506 20.59 -16.15 12.93
CA GLU A 506 20.08 -15.11 13.84
C GLU A 506 18.76 -15.54 14.47
N THR A 507 18.52 -15.06 15.72
CA THR A 507 17.27 -15.33 16.42
C THR A 507 16.27 -14.20 16.22
N VAL A 508 15.03 -14.57 15.88
CA VAL A 508 13.88 -13.67 15.86
C VAL A 508 13.19 -13.76 17.23
N ASP A 509 13.21 -12.68 17.96
CA ASP A 509 12.60 -12.52 19.29
C ASP A 509 11.30 -11.72 19.25
N GLU A 510 10.67 -11.54 20.41
CA GLU A 510 9.44 -10.75 20.56
C GLU A 510 9.63 -9.29 20.09
N GLU A 511 10.81 -8.69 20.33
CA GLU A 511 11.05 -7.28 19.97
C GLU A 511 11.08 -7.09 18.44
N LYS A 512 11.72 -7.99 17.72
CA LYS A 512 11.79 -7.96 16.25
C LYS A 512 10.41 -8.16 15.63
N VAL A 513 9.59 -9.06 16.17
CA VAL A 513 8.19 -9.23 15.75
C VAL A 513 7.38 -7.96 16.04
N ALA A 514 7.59 -7.34 17.20
CA ALA A 514 6.91 -6.11 17.58
C ALA A 514 7.25 -4.95 16.63
N GLU A 515 8.51 -4.87 16.16
CA GLU A 515 8.91 -3.90 15.13
C GLU A 515 8.16 -4.08 13.81
N VAL A 516 8.02 -5.32 13.37
CA VAL A 516 7.31 -5.66 12.13
C VAL A 516 5.83 -5.34 12.25
N VAL A 517 5.18 -5.78 13.33
CA VAL A 517 3.75 -5.46 13.55
C VAL A 517 3.53 -3.94 13.66
N ALA A 518 4.52 -3.19 14.18
CA ALA A 518 4.48 -1.72 14.20
C ALA A 518 4.46 -1.13 12.78
N MET A 519 5.28 -1.66 11.87
CA MET A 519 5.27 -1.21 10.47
C MET A 519 3.98 -1.59 9.75
N MET A 520 3.52 -2.83 9.90
CA MET A 520 2.26 -3.32 9.29
C MET A 520 1.03 -2.52 9.74
N SER A 521 0.97 -2.17 11.03
CA SER A 521 -0.19 -1.48 11.63
C SER A 521 -0.06 0.04 11.66
N GLY A 522 1.13 0.59 11.41
CA GLY A 522 1.43 2.00 11.55
C GLY A 522 1.52 2.48 13.02
N VAL A 523 1.61 1.57 13.97
CA VAL A 523 1.65 1.87 15.41
C VAL A 523 3.04 1.56 15.96
N PRO A 524 3.66 2.45 16.73
CA PRO A 524 4.96 2.18 17.36
C PRO A 524 4.82 1.12 18.45
N VAL A 525 4.93 -0.16 18.08
CA VAL A 525 4.75 -1.31 18.99
C VAL A 525 5.99 -1.56 19.87
N GLN A 526 7.16 -1.11 19.44
CA GLN A 526 8.43 -1.24 20.19
C GLN A 526 8.40 -0.74 21.64
N ARG A 527 7.38 0.05 21.98
CA ARG A 527 7.28 0.71 23.27
C ARG A 527 6.34 0.03 24.26
N ILE A 528 5.77 -1.13 23.90
CA ILE A 528 4.63 -1.70 24.63
C ILE A 528 4.97 -2.38 25.96
N ALA A 529 6.15 -2.95 26.13
CA ALA A 529 6.35 -3.82 27.30
C ALA A 529 6.97 -3.15 28.54
N LYS A 530 7.93 -2.23 28.42
CA LYS A 530 8.58 -1.60 29.60
C LYS A 530 8.61 -0.08 29.59
N ALA A 531 8.81 0.53 28.40
CA ALA A 531 8.87 1.99 28.27
C ALA A 531 7.48 2.66 28.31
N GLU A 532 6.40 1.94 28.00
CA GLU A 532 5.03 2.48 28.04
C GLU A 532 4.57 2.82 29.45
N ASN A 533 4.92 1.99 30.44
CA ASN A 533 4.55 2.26 31.82
C ASN A 533 5.18 3.55 32.37
N VAL A 534 6.43 3.84 32.00
CA VAL A 534 7.11 5.10 32.37
C VAL A 534 6.46 6.29 31.66
N LYS A 535 6.20 6.18 30.35
CA LYS A 535 5.49 7.20 29.59
C LYS A 535 4.08 7.49 30.15
N LEU A 536 3.35 6.46 30.56
CA LEU A 536 2.02 6.62 31.16
C LEU A 536 2.08 7.31 32.53
N LEU A 537 3.16 7.15 33.29
CA LEU A 537 3.35 7.83 34.57
C LEU A 537 3.70 9.32 34.34
N GLU A 538 4.56 9.62 33.38
CA GLU A 538 4.99 10.98 33.06
C GLU A 538 3.96 11.77 32.24
N MET A 539 2.97 11.09 31.67
CA MET A 539 1.96 11.67 30.77
C MET A 539 1.27 12.89 31.38
N ALA A 540 0.92 12.84 32.67
CA ALA A 540 0.22 13.93 33.33
C ALA A 540 1.07 15.21 33.34
N ASP A 541 2.35 15.10 33.68
CA ASP A 541 3.25 16.23 33.82
C ASP A 541 3.61 16.84 32.46
N VAL A 542 3.84 15.98 31.46
CA VAL A 542 4.11 16.43 30.09
C VAL A 542 2.89 17.14 29.49
N LEU A 543 1.69 16.62 29.69
CA LEU A 543 0.48 17.26 29.15
C LEU A 543 0.19 18.58 29.88
N LYS A 544 0.39 18.67 31.21
CA LYS A 544 0.24 19.91 31.98
C LYS A 544 1.23 20.99 31.57
N SER A 545 2.44 20.63 31.18
CA SER A 545 3.43 21.60 30.67
C SER A 545 3.00 22.20 29.34
N LYS A 546 2.29 21.44 28.49
CA LYS A 546 1.84 21.86 27.14
C LYS A 546 0.44 22.50 27.13
N VAL A 547 -0.43 22.13 28.11
CA VAL A 547 -1.81 22.62 28.21
C VAL A 547 -2.00 23.31 29.55
N VAL A 548 -1.89 24.62 29.53
CA VAL A 548 -1.88 25.46 30.73
C VAL A 548 -3.29 25.70 31.28
N GLY A 549 -3.43 25.67 32.62
CA GLY A 549 -4.66 26.03 33.31
C GLY A 549 -5.82 25.01 33.25
N GLN A 550 -5.51 23.76 32.87
CA GLN A 550 -6.51 22.67 32.76
C GLN A 550 -6.03 21.39 33.48
N ASP A 551 -5.43 21.53 34.64
CA ASP A 551 -4.78 20.43 35.35
C ASP A 551 -5.76 19.30 35.74
N ASP A 552 -6.98 19.65 36.19
CA ASP A 552 -8.03 18.69 36.53
C ASP A 552 -8.50 17.90 35.31
N ALA A 553 -8.65 18.57 34.16
CA ALA A 553 -9.04 17.95 32.92
C ALA A 553 -7.97 16.93 32.46
N VAL A 554 -6.71 17.31 32.51
CA VAL A 554 -5.57 16.45 32.16
C VAL A 554 -5.52 15.22 33.05
N GLN A 555 -5.64 15.39 34.39
CA GLN A 555 -5.60 14.29 35.33
C GLN A 555 -6.71 13.25 35.12
N LYS A 556 -7.94 13.70 34.81
CA LYS A 556 -9.08 12.79 34.57
C LYS A 556 -8.82 11.95 33.31
N ILE A 557 -8.38 12.58 32.22
CA ILE A 557 -8.05 11.89 30.97
C ILE A 557 -6.96 10.84 31.21
N VAL A 558 -5.86 11.25 31.85
CA VAL A 558 -4.73 10.35 32.12
C VAL A 558 -5.16 9.14 32.95
N LYS A 559 -5.93 9.35 34.03
CA LYS A 559 -6.45 8.24 34.86
C LYS A 559 -7.34 7.29 34.07
N ALA A 560 -8.18 7.79 33.18
CA ALA A 560 -9.04 6.95 32.36
C ALA A 560 -8.24 6.12 31.33
N ILE A 561 -7.22 6.72 30.71
CA ILE A 561 -6.31 6.04 29.78
C ILE A 561 -5.49 4.97 30.52
N GLN A 562 -4.95 5.30 31.71
CA GLN A 562 -4.22 4.35 32.55
C GLN A 562 -5.07 3.14 32.93
N ARG A 563 -6.36 3.34 33.31
CA ARG A 563 -7.30 2.23 33.58
C ARG A 563 -7.49 1.29 32.40
N ASN A 564 -7.60 1.84 31.19
CA ASN A 564 -7.75 1.04 30.00
C ASN A 564 -6.47 0.23 29.70
N ARG A 565 -5.30 0.86 29.82
CA ARG A 565 -4.01 0.21 29.51
C ARG A 565 -3.64 -0.92 30.47
N VAL A 566 -4.06 -0.81 31.73
CA VAL A 566 -3.89 -1.88 32.73
C VAL A 566 -4.87 -3.05 32.50
N GLY A 567 -5.81 -2.92 31.54
CA GLY A 567 -6.77 -3.98 31.24
C GLY A 567 -8.00 -4.03 32.15
N LEU A 568 -8.25 -2.98 32.92
CA LEU A 568 -9.43 -2.91 33.83
C LEU A 568 -10.71 -2.44 33.12
N LYS A 569 -10.63 -2.04 31.85
CA LYS A 569 -11.78 -1.65 31.04
C LYS A 569 -12.14 -2.78 30.05
N ASP A 570 -13.41 -2.84 29.66
CA ASP A 570 -13.89 -3.76 28.63
C ASP A 570 -13.08 -3.61 27.32
N PRO A 571 -12.44 -4.67 26.82
CA PRO A 571 -11.60 -4.63 25.63
C PRO A 571 -12.39 -4.31 24.34
N ASN A 572 -13.72 -4.45 24.39
CA ASN A 572 -14.59 -4.16 23.24
C ASN A 572 -14.95 -2.68 23.09
N LYS A 573 -14.59 -1.83 24.04
CA LYS A 573 -14.89 -0.40 24.02
C LYS A 573 -13.67 0.43 23.60
N PRO A 574 -13.86 1.66 23.07
CA PRO A 574 -12.76 2.58 22.80
C PRO A 574 -11.85 2.79 24.03
N ILE A 575 -10.58 3.15 23.81
CA ILE A 575 -9.60 3.40 24.90
C ILE A 575 -10.17 4.41 25.90
N GLY A 576 -10.79 5.48 25.42
CA GLY A 576 -11.46 6.48 26.22
C GLY A 576 -12.50 7.24 25.42
N THR A 577 -13.60 7.58 26.11
CA THR A 577 -14.68 8.39 25.52
C THR A 577 -14.94 9.59 26.42
N PHE A 578 -14.64 10.78 25.94
CA PHE A 578 -14.66 12.00 26.74
C PHE A 578 -15.57 13.06 26.12
N MET A 579 -16.32 13.78 26.97
CA MET A 579 -17.02 14.98 26.58
C MET A 579 -16.36 16.21 27.22
N PHE A 580 -15.82 17.09 26.39
CA PHE A 580 -15.16 18.32 26.81
C PHE A 580 -16.13 19.49 26.80
N LEU A 581 -16.41 20.03 27.93
CA LEU A 581 -17.32 21.14 28.13
C LEU A 581 -16.59 22.40 28.54
N GLY A 582 -17.01 23.54 28.05
CA GLY A 582 -16.46 24.83 28.45
C GLY A 582 -16.53 25.89 27.39
N PRO A 583 -16.12 27.12 27.69
CA PRO A 583 -16.15 28.25 26.75
C PRO A 583 -15.25 28.00 25.53
N THR A 584 -15.43 28.80 24.52
CA THR A 584 -14.56 28.79 23.34
C THR A 584 -13.16 29.30 23.71
N GLY A 585 -12.10 28.74 23.14
CA GLY A 585 -10.73 29.25 23.32
C GLY A 585 -10.04 28.89 24.64
N VAL A 586 -10.55 27.93 25.42
CA VAL A 586 -9.92 27.46 26.68
C VAL A 586 -8.98 26.25 26.50
N GLY A 587 -8.75 25.78 25.26
CA GLY A 587 -7.79 24.72 24.97
C GLY A 587 -8.36 23.33 24.71
N LYS A 588 -9.71 23.14 24.55
CA LYS A 588 -10.32 21.83 24.30
C LYS A 588 -9.70 21.08 23.10
N THR A 589 -9.69 21.70 21.94
CA THR A 589 -9.11 21.12 20.72
C THR A 589 -7.59 21.00 20.81
N HIS A 590 -6.92 21.92 21.53
CA HIS A 590 -5.47 21.88 21.76
C HIS A 590 -5.06 20.65 22.60
N LEU A 591 -5.81 20.36 23.68
CA LEU A 591 -5.57 19.16 24.48
C LEU A 591 -5.75 17.87 23.66
N ALA A 592 -6.78 17.79 22.82
CA ALA A 592 -6.97 16.63 21.94
C ALA A 592 -5.79 16.45 20.98
N LYS A 593 -5.26 17.54 20.41
CA LYS A 593 -4.09 17.52 19.56
C LYS A 593 -2.83 17.06 20.31
N LYS A 594 -2.59 17.61 21.50
CA LYS A 594 -1.41 17.23 22.32
C LYS A 594 -1.50 15.81 22.84
N LEU A 595 -2.72 15.31 23.07
CA LEU A 595 -2.97 13.91 23.42
C LEU A 595 -2.63 12.98 22.25
N ALA A 596 -3.01 13.32 21.03
CA ALA A 596 -2.67 12.56 19.82
C ALA A 596 -1.14 12.52 19.61
N GLU A 597 -0.47 13.68 19.69
CA GLU A 597 0.97 13.78 19.60
C GLU A 597 1.71 12.94 20.66
N TYR A 598 1.17 12.89 21.88
CA TYR A 598 1.81 12.16 22.97
C TYR A 598 1.64 10.66 22.88
N LEU A 599 0.41 10.19 22.59
CA LEU A 599 0.08 8.77 22.58
C LEU A 599 0.49 8.06 21.29
N PHE A 600 0.43 8.77 20.15
CA PHE A 600 0.61 8.19 18.83
C PHE A 600 1.81 8.80 18.08
N ASP A 601 2.64 9.58 18.78
CA ASP A 601 3.87 10.24 18.29
C ASP A 601 3.68 11.09 17.01
N SER A 602 2.42 11.38 16.60
CA SER A 602 2.08 12.19 15.42
C SER A 602 0.85 13.06 15.63
N ALA A 603 0.96 14.33 15.24
CA ALA A 603 -0.18 15.25 15.19
C ALA A 603 -1.25 14.82 14.17
N ASP A 604 -0.84 14.08 13.14
CA ASP A 604 -1.71 13.58 12.07
C ASP A 604 -2.59 12.41 12.53
N SER A 605 -2.33 11.85 13.72
CA SER A 605 -3.20 10.86 14.37
C SER A 605 -4.45 11.49 14.98
N LEU A 606 -4.69 12.79 14.78
CA LEU A 606 -5.94 13.47 15.13
C LEU A 606 -6.91 13.46 13.95
N VAL A 607 -7.97 12.68 14.06
CA VAL A 607 -9.11 12.68 13.13
C VAL A 607 -10.13 13.72 13.61
N ARG A 608 -10.11 14.91 13.05
CA ARG A 608 -11.07 15.97 13.40
C ARG A 608 -12.25 15.98 12.42
N ILE A 609 -13.46 16.07 13.01
CA ILE A 609 -14.72 16.24 12.28
C ILE A 609 -15.52 17.34 12.97
N ASP A 610 -15.91 18.35 12.20
CA ASP A 610 -16.74 19.46 12.67
C ASP A 610 -18.22 19.07 12.52
N MET A 611 -18.92 18.95 13.63
CA MET A 611 -20.33 18.54 13.65
C MET A 611 -21.28 19.62 13.12
N SER A 612 -20.82 20.85 12.93
CA SER A 612 -21.60 21.88 12.27
C SER A 612 -21.89 21.60 10.79
N GLU A 613 -21.10 20.72 10.16
CA GLU A 613 -21.34 20.24 8.78
C GLU A 613 -22.42 19.14 8.72
N TYR A 614 -22.87 18.61 9.86
CA TYR A 614 -23.76 17.45 9.99
C TYR A 614 -25.09 17.80 10.70
N LEU A 615 -25.60 19.00 10.42
CA LEU A 615 -26.89 19.49 10.94
C LEU A 615 -28.09 18.79 10.31
N GLU A 616 -27.97 18.38 9.05
CA GLU A 616 -29.06 17.80 8.29
C GLU A 616 -29.00 16.27 8.27
N LYS A 617 -30.16 15.61 8.19
CA LYS A 617 -30.28 14.16 8.17
C LYS A 617 -29.45 13.52 7.03
N PHE A 618 -29.43 14.14 5.85
CA PHE A 618 -28.65 13.64 4.71
C PHE A 618 -27.13 13.74 4.93
N ALA A 619 -26.68 14.68 5.76
CA ALA A 619 -25.28 14.82 6.06
C ALA A 619 -24.73 13.65 6.90
N VAL A 620 -25.61 12.95 7.66
CA VAL A 620 -25.22 11.78 8.46
C VAL A 620 -24.68 10.65 7.58
N SER A 621 -25.24 10.46 6.38
CA SER A 621 -24.74 9.45 5.44
C SER A 621 -23.32 9.73 4.97
N ARG A 622 -22.83 10.97 5.01
CA ARG A 622 -21.43 11.28 4.69
C ARG A 622 -20.45 10.76 5.75
N LEU A 623 -20.90 10.52 6.99
CA LEU A 623 -20.05 9.94 8.06
C LEU A 623 -19.76 8.46 7.82
N ILE A 624 -20.78 7.70 7.39
CA ILE A 624 -20.73 6.23 7.24
C ILE A 624 -20.73 5.77 5.79
N GLY A 625 -20.95 6.67 4.83
CA GLY A 625 -21.11 6.38 3.40
C GLY A 625 -22.57 6.47 2.94
N ALA A 626 -22.76 6.74 1.65
CA ALA A 626 -24.07 6.82 1.03
C ALA A 626 -24.67 5.41 0.84
N PRO A 627 -26.01 5.23 0.90
CA PRO A 627 -26.65 3.95 0.57
C PRO A 627 -26.41 3.55 -0.89
N PRO A 628 -26.53 2.26 -1.24
CA PRO A 628 -26.42 1.79 -2.63
C PRO A 628 -27.36 2.55 -3.57
N GLY A 629 -26.83 3.01 -4.70
CA GLY A 629 -27.56 3.77 -5.71
C GLY A 629 -27.57 5.29 -5.55
N TYR A 630 -26.94 5.83 -4.53
CA TYR A 630 -26.74 7.28 -4.36
C TYR A 630 -25.32 7.70 -4.75
N VAL A 631 -25.19 8.95 -5.22
CA VAL A 631 -23.88 9.54 -5.57
C VAL A 631 -22.97 9.54 -4.34
N GLY A 632 -21.72 9.09 -4.50
CA GLY A 632 -20.74 8.97 -3.41
C GLY A 632 -20.78 7.63 -2.65
N TYR A 633 -21.49 6.60 -3.14
CA TYR A 633 -21.49 5.27 -2.53
C TYR A 633 -20.10 4.62 -2.50
N GLU A 634 -19.32 4.79 -3.57
CA GLU A 634 -17.97 4.21 -3.69
C GLU A 634 -16.91 4.95 -2.86
N GLU A 635 -17.13 6.22 -2.53
CA GLU A 635 -16.18 7.03 -1.77
C GLU A 635 -16.09 6.65 -0.28
N GLY A 636 -17.07 5.87 0.24
CA GLY A 636 -17.15 5.51 1.65
C GLY A 636 -17.49 6.70 2.57
N GLY A 637 -17.57 6.47 3.88
CA GLY A 637 -17.89 7.51 4.87
C GLY A 637 -16.64 8.25 5.36
N GLN A 638 -16.77 9.56 5.56
CA GLN A 638 -15.65 10.40 6.01
C GLN A 638 -15.07 9.96 7.38
N LEU A 639 -15.92 9.57 8.32
CA LEU A 639 -15.47 9.08 9.63
C LEU A 639 -14.92 7.67 9.50
N THR A 640 -15.65 6.78 8.86
CA THR A 640 -15.31 5.37 8.73
C THR A 640 -14.02 5.16 7.96
N GLU A 641 -13.81 5.85 6.83
CA GLU A 641 -12.58 5.75 6.04
C GLU A 641 -11.35 6.34 6.76
N LYS A 642 -11.51 7.49 7.45
CA LYS A 642 -10.40 8.07 8.21
C LYS A 642 -9.94 7.16 9.35
N VAL A 643 -10.89 6.55 10.08
CA VAL A 643 -10.57 5.63 11.19
C VAL A 643 -10.03 4.30 10.65
N ARG A 644 -10.56 3.78 9.53
CA ARG A 644 -10.02 2.58 8.89
C ARG A 644 -8.56 2.74 8.49
N ARG A 645 -8.20 3.91 7.94
CA ARG A 645 -6.80 4.22 7.56
C ARG A 645 -5.91 4.49 8.77
N LYS A 646 -6.48 4.98 9.87
CA LYS A 646 -5.77 5.32 11.12
C LYS A 646 -6.50 4.74 12.32
N PRO A 647 -6.44 3.41 12.53
CA PRO A 647 -7.15 2.74 13.62
C PRO A 647 -6.67 3.17 15.02
N TYR A 648 -5.45 3.72 15.09
CA TYR A 648 -4.88 4.32 16.29
C TYR A 648 -4.90 5.83 16.17
N SER A 649 -5.97 6.44 16.65
CA SER A 649 -6.16 7.88 16.50
C SER A 649 -7.00 8.47 17.65
N VAL A 650 -6.87 9.77 17.82
CA VAL A 650 -7.82 10.56 18.58
C VAL A 650 -8.89 11.06 17.62
N VAL A 651 -10.12 10.61 17.81
CA VAL A 651 -11.28 11.08 17.02
C VAL A 651 -11.91 12.24 17.78
N LEU A 652 -11.81 13.43 17.21
CA LEU A 652 -12.37 14.66 17.75
C LEU A 652 -13.63 15.06 16.98
N LEU A 653 -14.78 14.98 17.65
CA LEU A 653 -16.05 15.48 17.15
C LEU A 653 -16.28 16.87 17.76
N ASP A 654 -16.01 17.90 16.95
CA ASP A 654 -16.06 19.29 17.42
C ASP A 654 -17.51 19.84 17.33
N GLU A 655 -17.97 20.57 18.35
CA GLU A 655 -19.30 21.17 18.45
C GLU A 655 -20.46 20.15 18.34
N ILE A 656 -20.36 19.04 19.11
CA ILE A 656 -21.29 17.90 19.03
C ILE A 656 -22.77 18.28 19.22
N GLU A 657 -23.06 19.37 19.91
CA GLU A 657 -24.43 19.89 20.09
C GLU A 657 -25.11 20.36 18.82
N LYS A 658 -24.35 20.57 17.73
CA LYS A 658 -24.88 20.96 16.44
C LYS A 658 -25.27 19.77 15.55
N ALA A 659 -24.83 18.58 15.90
CA ALA A 659 -25.09 17.38 15.13
C ALA A 659 -26.59 17.02 15.09
N HIS A 660 -27.02 16.42 13.97
CA HIS A 660 -28.35 15.83 13.88
C HIS A 660 -28.52 14.69 14.89
N PRO A 661 -29.70 14.46 15.48
CA PRO A 661 -29.95 13.40 16.46
C PRO A 661 -29.54 11.99 16.00
N ASP A 662 -29.63 11.69 14.72
CA ASP A 662 -29.21 10.39 14.16
C ASP A 662 -27.72 10.13 14.31
N VAL A 663 -26.88 11.16 14.43
CA VAL A 663 -25.44 11.01 14.72
C VAL A 663 -25.23 10.37 16.10
N PHE A 664 -26.02 10.74 17.08
CA PHE A 664 -25.94 10.15 18.43
C PHE A 664 -26.28 8.66 18.41
N ASN A 665 -27.27 8.25 17.62
CA ASN A 665 -27.65 6.85 17.45
C ASN A 665 -26.50 6.02 16.83
N LEU A 666 -25.79 6.59 15.85
CA LEU A 666 -24.60 5.96 15.29
C LEU A 666 -23.47 5.85 16.32
N LEU A 667 -23.23 6.89 17.08
CA LEU A 667 -22.18 6.89 18.10
C LEU A 667 -22.46 5.90 19.23
N LEU A 668 -23.74 5.57 19.53
CA LEU A 668 -24.05 4.54 20.51
C LEU A 668 -23.43 3.18 20.17
N GLN A 669 -23.34 2.81 18.90
CA GLN A 669 -22.68 1.58 18.46
C GLN A 669 -21.18 1.62 18.77
N VAL A 670 -20.53 2.77 18.51
CA VAL A 670 -19.12 2.97 18.81
C VAL A 670 -18.86 2.89 20.33
N LEU A 671 -19.74 3.50 21.14
CA LEU A 671 -19.59 3.57 22.59
C LEU A 671 -19.81 2.21 23.28
N ASP A 672 -20.69 1.37 22.75
CA ASP A 672 -21.02 0.06 23.35
C ASP A 672 -20.15 -1.07 22.83
N GLU A 673 -19.99 -1.16 21.52
CA GLU A 673 -19.35 -2.29 20.85
C GLU A 673 -17.96 -1.95 20.28
N GLY A 674 -17.52 -0.67 20.37
CA GLY A 674 -16.25 -0.23 19.82
C GLY A 674 -16.13 -0.40 18.31
N ARG A 675 -17.25 -0.48 17.59
CA ARG A 675 -17.28 -0.67 16.14
C ARG A 675 -18.40 0.11 15.48
N LEU A 676 -18.24 0.40 14.21
CA LEU A 676 -19.25 1.05 13.38
C LEU A 676 -19.34 0.33 12.04
N THR A 677 -20.54 0.01 11.60
CA THR A 677 -20.75 -0.59 10.27
C THR A 677 -20.96 0.52 9.25
N ASP A 678 -20.18 0.51 8.18
CA ASP A 678 -20.33 1.46 7.07
C ASP A 678 -21.45 1.06 6.10
N SER A 679 -21.70 1.92 5.10
CA SER A 679 -22.72 1.66 4.06
C SER A 679 -22.39 0.45 3.17
N LEU A 680 -21.14 0.03 3.10
CA LEU A 680 -20.68 -1.16 2.36
C LEU A 680 -20.80 -2.46 3.20
N GLY A 681 -21.28 -2.37 4.45
CA GLY A 681 -21.36 -3.50 5.35
C GLY A 681 -20.06 -3.85 6.08
N ARG A 682 -18.99 -3.06 5.88
CA ARG A 682 -17.69 -3.30 6.54
C ARG A 682 -17.75 -2.84 7.99
N ARG A 683 -17.17 -3.63 8.87
CA ARG A 683 -17.06 -3.31 10.30
C ARG A 683 -15.78 -2.54 10.56
N ILE A 684 -15.91 -1.28 10.95
CA ILE A 684 -14.79 -0.40 11.27
C ILE A 684 -14.55 -0.44 12.77
N ASP A 685 -13.34 -0.75 13.19
CA ASP A 685 -12.94 -0.91 14.59
C ASP A 685 -12.51 0.43 15.21
N PHE A 686 -13.12 0.77 16.34
CA PHE A 686 -12.82 1.96 17.16
C PHE A 686 -12.20 1.60 18.52
N LYS A 687 -11.91 0.32 18.79
CA LYS A 687 -11.40 -0.13 20.10
C LYS A 687 -10.07 0.53 20.48
N ASN A 688 -9.27 0.84 19.48
CA ASN A 688 -7.96 1.46 19.66
C ASN A 688 -8.00 2.99 19.49
N THR A 689 -9.18 3.61 19.43
CA THR A 689 -9.34 5.06 19.33
C THR A 689 -9.67 5.69 20.68
N ILE A 690 -9.37 6.99 20.79
CA ILE A 690 -9.88 7.84 21.87
C ILE A 690 -10.91 8.79 21.25
N LEU A 691 -12.14 8.69 21.69
CA LEU A 691 -13.22 9.54 21.20
C LEU A 691 -13.38 10.76 22.11
N ILE A 692 -13.22 11.95 21.53
CA ILE A 692 -13.38 13.23 22.21
C ILE A 692 -14.49 14.03 21.54
N MET A 693 -15.49 14.44 22.29
CA MET A 693 -16.58 15.28 21.85
C MET A 693 -16.45 16.63 22.52
N THR A 694 -16.44 17.76 21.77
CA THR A 694 -16.42 19.09 22.38
C THR A 694 -17.79 19.73 22.32
N SER A 695 -18.13 20.49 23.35
CA SER A 695 -19.37 21.25 23.41
C SER A 695 -19.24 22.57 24.16
N ASN A 696 -20.03 23.52 23.74
CA ASN A 696 -20.14 24.84 24.38
C ASN A 696 -21.46 24.99 25.18
N ILE A 697 -22.20 23.88 25.37
CA ILE A 697 -23.50 23.89 26.11
C ILE A 697 -23.27 24.35 27.55
N GLY A 698 -24.18 25.11 28.05
CA GLY A 698 -24.23 25.62 29.44
C GLY A 698 -23.45 26.92 29.66
N THR A 699 -22.50 27.26 28.78
CA THR A 699 -21.71 28.51 28.95
C THR A 699 -22.53 29.77 28.75
N ARG A 700 -23.54 29.76 27.87
CA ARG A 700 -24.48 30.86 27.69
C ARG A 700 -25.40 31.00 28.91
N GLN A 701 -25.90 29.90 29.44
CA GLN A 701 -26.79 29.89 30.60
C GLN A 701 -26.08 30.39 31.86
N LEU A 702 -24.80 30.02 32.05
CA LEU A 702 -24.01 30.58 33.15
C LEU A 702 -23.87 32.10 33.08
N LYS A 703 -23.75 32.67 31.86
CA LYS A 703 -23.68 34.14 31.66
C LYS A 703 -25.02 34.82 31.90
N ASP A 704 -26.09 34.22 31.50
CA ASP A 704 -27.45 34.76 31.66
C ASP A 704 -27.90 34.74 33.14
N PHE A 705 -27.49 33.72 33.91
CA PHE A 705 -27.71 33.65 35.35
C PHE A 705 -26.84 34.62 36.16
N GLY A 706 -25.63 34.95 35.69
CA GLY A 706 -24.76 36.00 36.26
C GLY A 706 -25.26 37.43 36.08
N ARG A 707 -26.25 37.63 35.17
CA ARG A 707 -26.94 38.89 34.93
C ARG A 707 -28.37 38.84 35.42
N GLY A 708 -28.67 38.23 36.61
CA GLY A 708 -29.99 38.05 37.17
C GLY A 708 -30.79 39.36 37.16
N VAL A 709 -31.89 39.37 36.45
CA VAL A 709 -32.92 40.38 36.53
C VAL A 709 -33.64 40.22 37.86
N GLY A 710 -33.33 41.11 38.80
CA GLY A 710 -34.10 41.34 40.02
C GLY A 710 -33.66 40.48 41.23
N PHE A 711 -32.73 40.97 41.96
CA PHE A 711 -32.60 41.15 43.41
C PHE A 711 -31.14 41.47 43.70
N ASN A 712 -30.88 42.70 44.11
CA ASN A 712 -29.60 43.16 44.62
C ASN A 712 -29.25 42.34 45.88
N THR A 713 -28.33 41.45 45.81
CA THR A 713 -27.45 41.07 46.89
C THR A 713 -26.01 41.20 46.42
N GLN A 714 -25.38 42.28 46.82
CA GLN A 714 -23.94 42.45 46.84
C GLN A 714 -23.38 41.28 47.68
N MET A 715 -22.98 40.20 47.04
CA MET A 715 -21.96 39.31 47.49
C MET A 715 -21.05 39.06 46.29
N ALA A 716 -19.98 39.83 46.23
CA ALA A 716 -18.82 39.60 45.42
C ALA A 716 -18.15 38.28 45.92
N GLY A 717 -18.64 37.16 45.43
CA GLY A 717 -17.98 35.85 45.54
C GLY A 717 -18.06 35.17 44.20
N GLU A 718 -16.95 34.57 43.76
CA GLU A 718 -16.92 33.70 42.57
C GLU A 718 -18.07 32.71 42.65
N PRO A 719 -18.84 32.49 41.57
CA PRO A 719 -19.94 31.53 41.59
C PRO A 719 -19.41 30.16 42.00
N ASP A 720 -20.03 29.58 43.04
CA ASP A 720 -19.65 28.29 43.61
C ASP A 720 -19.48 27.26 42.48
N LYS A 721 -18.31 26.60 42.41
CA LYS A 721 -17.99 25.62 41.37
C LYS A 721 -19.06 24.54 41.24
N ASP A 722 -19.69 24.18 42.36
CA ASP A 722 -20.76 23.17 42.45
C ASP A 722 -22.06 23.67 41.82
N PHE A 723 -22.39 24.96 41.96
CA PHE A 723 -23.56 25.56 41.32
C PHE A 723 -23.36 25.59 39.81
N SER A 724 -22.21 26.02 39.31
CA SER A 724 -21.84 26.03 37.90
C SER A 724 -21.93 24.62 37.28
N ARG A 725 -21.44 23.60 37.97
CA ARG A 725 -21.58 22.19 37.57
C ARG A 725 -23.04 21.75 37.46
N SER A 726 -23.90 22.13 38.43
CA SER A 726 -25.31 21.74 38.40
C SER A 726 -26.08 22.33 37.25
N VAL A 727 -25.81 23.60 36.91
CA VAL A 727 -26.43 24.29 35.75
C VAL A 727 -26.01 23.63 34.43
N ILE A 728 -24.72 23.31 34.25
CA ILE A 728 -24.19 22.63 33.06
C ILE A 728 -24.79 21.23 32.96
N GLN A 729 -24.86 20.48 34.05
CA GLN A 729 -25.48 19.14 34.10
C GLN A 729 -26.96 19.17 33.66
N LYS A 730 -27.73 20.15 34.11
CA LYS A 730 -29.13 20.35 33.65
C LYS A 730 -29.20 20.67 32.17
N ALA A 731 -28.29 21.49 31.66
CA ALA A 731 -28.22 21.85 30.25
C ALA A 731 -27.89 20.64 29.37
N LEU A 732 -26.95 19.78 29.83
CA LEU A 732 -26.57 18.52 29.17
C LEU A 732 -27.74 17.54 29.08
N ASN A 733 -28.41 17.30 30.21
CA ASN A 733 -29.56 16.39 30.28
C ASN A 733 -30.75 16.87 29.39
N LYS A 734 -30.79 18.17 29.07
CA LYS A 734 -31.79 18.72 28.14
C LYS A 734 -31.39 18.55 26.68
N ALA A 735 -30.07 18.53 26.39
CA ALA A 735 -29.53 18.48 25.02
C ALA A 735 -29.28 17.06 24.53
N PHE A 736 -28.90 16.15 25.41
CA PHE A 736 -28.55 14.78 25.08
C PHE A 736 -29.41 13.76 25.83
N ALA A 737 -29.69 12.64 25.15
CA ALA A 737 -30.41 11.54 25.78
C ALA A 737 -29.61 10.96 26.96
N PRO A 738 -30.26 10.59 28.08
CA PRO A 738 -29.57 9.99 29.23
C PRO A 738 -28.78 8.73 28.85
N GLU A 739 -29.30 7.97 27.90
CA GLU A 739 -28.65 6.78 27.37
C GLU A 739 -27.28 7.07 26.75
N PHE A 740 -27.16 8.17 26.00
CA PHE A 740 -25.89 8.60 25.42
C PHE A 740 -24.89 9.07 26.49
N LEU A 741 -25.35 9.88 27.45
CA LEU A 741 -24.49 10.42 28.50
C LEU A 741 -23.93 9.32 29.43
N ASN A 742 -24.70 8.27 29.69
CA ASN A 742 -24.28 7.15 30.55
C ASN A 742 -23.21 6.25 29.90
N ARG A 743 -22.99 6.37 28.58
CA ARG A 743 -21.97 5.61 27.84
C ARG A 743 -20.65 6.37 27.68
N VAL A 744 -20.65 7.67 27.96
CA VAL A 744 -19.44 8.50 28.02
C VAL A 744 -18.65 8.18 29.29
N ASP A 745 -17.36 7.90 29.19
CA ASP A 745 -16.51 7.53 30.33
C ASP A 745 -16.36 8.67 31.33
N ASP A 746 -16.18 9.90 30.86
CA ASP A 746 -16.09 11.07 31.74
C ASP A 746 -16.53 12.38 31.01
N ILE A 747 -17.15 13.26 31.78
CA ILE A 747 -17.51 14.59 31.33
C ILE A 747 -16.53 15.57 31.97
N ILE A 748 -15.71 16.18 31.15
CA ILE A 748 -14.57 17.00 31.56
C ILE A 748 -14.91 18.48 31.35
N MET A 749 -14.92 19.23 32.45
CA MET A 749 -15.13 20.65 32.42
C MET A 749 -13.81 21.40 32.27
N PHE A 750 -13.76 22.32 31.34
CA PHE A 750 -12.66 23.25 31.14
C PHE A 750 -12.97 24.58 31.82
N ASP A 751 -12.09 24.99 32.69
CA ASP A 751 -12.21 26.25 33.43
C ASP A 751 -11.81 27.44 32.52
N GLN A 752 -12.27 28.63 32.92
CA GLN A 752 -11.81 29.86 32.29
C GLN A 752 -10.35 30.10 32.63
N LEU A 753 -9.59 30.65 31.66
CA LEU A 753 -8.19 30.94 31.85
C LEU A 753 -8.02 32.19 32.70
N ASP A 754 -7.22 32.10 33.75
CA ASP A 754 -6.78 33.22 34.56
C ASP A 754 -5.64 34.00 33.91
N LYS A 755 -5.31 35.20 34.45
CA LYS A 755 -4.22 35.98 33.88
C LYS A 755 -2.88 35.26 33.88
N ALA A 756 -2.59 34.50 34.93
CA ALA A 756 -1.32 33.76 35.04
C ALA A 756 -1.24 32.65 33.98
N ALA A 757 -2.34 31.99 33.69
CA ALA A 757 -2.39 30.99 32.59
C ALA A 757 -2.21 31.66 31.23
N ILE A 758 -2.79 32.83 31.00
CA ILE A 758 -2.64 33.58 29.75
C ILE A 758 -1.17 33.97 29.50
N HIS A 759 -0.45 34.43 30.52
CA HIS A 759 0.98 34.73 30.40
C HIS A 759 1.78 33.50 30.00
N LYS A 760 1.55 32.35 30.62
CA LYS A 760 2.21 31.09 30.25
C LYS A 760 1.87 30.66 28.84
N ILE A 761 0.63 30.87 28.38
CA ILE A 761 0.23 30.56 26.99
C ILE A 761 0.96 31.48 26.00
N ILE A 762 1.11 32.77 26.36
CA ILE A 762 1.93 33.70 25.55
C ILE A 762 3.37 33.21 25.44
N ASP A 763 3.99 32.81 26.56
CA ASP A 763 5.36 32.29 26.54
C ASP A 763 5.50 31.04 25.63
N ILE A 764 4.52 30.14 25.64
CA ILE A 764 4.50 28.96 24.77
C ILE A 764 4.36 29.35 23.28
N GLU A 765 3.45 30.26 22.96
CA GLU A 765 3.27 30.75 21.57
C GLU A 765 4.50 31.53 21.08
N LEU A 766 5.13 32.27 21.95
CA LEU A 766 6.35 33.02 21.64
C LEU A 766 7.56 32.12 21.41
N GLN A 767 7.62 30.90 21.97
CA GLN A 767 8.73 29.97 21.69
C GLN A 767 8.94 29.72 20.20
N GLY A 768 7.82 29.56 19.45
CA GLY A 768 7.91 29.42 17.99
C GLY A 768 8.43 30.67 17.28
N LEU A 769 8.16 31.87 17.83
CA LEU A 769 8.68 33.10 17.31
C LEU A 769 10.17 33.26 17.65
N TYR A 770 10.58 32.95 18.89
CA TYR A 770 11.98 32.91 19.29
C TYR A 770 12.83 32.04 18.38
N GLN A 771 12.37 30.83 18.06
CA GLN A 771 13.08 29.94 17.13
C GLN A 771 13.18 30.51 15.71
N ARG A 772 12.11 31.12 15.19
CA ARG A 772 12.13 31.74 13.86
C ARG A 772 13.10 32.92 13.79
N VAL A 773 13.10 33.77 14.82
CA VAL A 773 13.98 34.92 14.91
C VAL A 773 15.45 34.48 15.07
N SER A 774 15.68 33.43 15.87
CA SER A 774 17.02 32.84 16.03
C SER A 774 17.55 32.24 14.73
N ASN A 775 16.68 31.59 13.94
CA ASN A 775 17.04 31.06 12.62
C ASN A 775 17.38 32.16 11.59
N LEU A 776 16.90 33.39 11.81
CA LEU A 776 17.27 34.56 11.02
C LEU A 776 18.56 35.21 11.51
N GLY A 777 19.19 34.67 12.58
CA GLY A 777 20.44 35.16 13.14
C GLY A 777 20.27 36.25 14.19
N TYR A 778 19.07 36.49 14.73
CA TYR A 778 18.77 37.52 15.72
C TYR A 778 18.36 36.92 17.06
N GLU A 779 18.62 37.65 18.14
CA GLU A 779 18.06 37.33 19.46
C GLU A 779 16.83 38.21 19.72
N LEU A 780 15.82 37.65 20.42
CA LEU A 780 14.60 38.37 20.78
C LEU A 780 14.43 38.39 22.30
N SER A 781 14.21 39.60 22.84
CA SER A 781 13.89 39.82 24.25
C SER A 781 12.59 40.60 24.35
N ILE A 782 11.59 40.10 25.09
CA ILE A 782 10.30 40.76 25.27
C ILE A 782 10.11 41.07 26.74
N THR A 783 9.78 42.33 27.07
CA THR A 783 9.51 42.75 28.45
C THR A 783 8.17 42.21 28.96
N ASP A 784 8.05 42.07 30.28
CA ASP A 784 6.79 41.60 30.91
C ASP A 784 5.65 42.60 30.70
N GLU A 785 5.95 43.90 30.60
CA GLU A 785 4.95 44.94 30.31
C GLU A 785 4.38 44.79 28.87
N ALA A 786 5.23 44.43 27.90
CA ALA A 786 4.78 44.12 26.54
C ALA A 786 3.89 42.83 26.49
N LYS A 787 4.25 41.81 27.27
CA LYS A 787 3.42 40.60 27.42
C LYS A 787 2.07 40.90 28.07
N ASP A 788 2.01 41.77 29.08
CA ASP A 788 0.77 42.24 29.73
C ASP A 788 -0.15 42.95 28.72
N PHE A 789 0.45 43.82 27.87
CA PHE A 789 -0.32 44.49 26.83
C PHE A 789 -0.90 43.47 25.84
N ILE A 790 -0.10 42.53 25.36
CA ILE A 790 -0.53 41.45 24.45
C ILE A 790 -1.63 40.60 25.12
N ALA A 791 -1.48 40.26 26.41
CA ALA A 791 -2.47 39.55 27.19
C ALA A 791 -3.80 40.30 27.24
N THR A 792 -3.77 41.60 27.50
CA THR A 792 -4.96 42.45 27.58
C THR A 792 -5.68 42.60 26.23
N LYS A 793 -4.94 42.72 25.13
CA LYS A 793 -5.52 42.86 23.77
C LYS A 793 -5.88 41.51 23.11
N GLY A 794 -5.18 40.45 23.50
CA GLY A 794 -5.36 39.12 22.95
C GLY A 794 -6.32 38.21 23.72
N TYR A 795 -6.78 38.61 24.89
CA TYR A 795 -7.78 37.87 25.67
C TYR A 795 -9.16 38.50 25.58
N ASP A 796 -10.14 37.73 25.21
CA ASP A 796 -11.55 38.13 25.22
C ASP A 796 -12.37 37.12 26.06
N ILE A 797 -13.21 37.63 26.95
CA ILE A 797 -14.05 36.76 27.82
C ILE A 797 -14.97 35.84 26.99
N GLN A 798 -15.31 36.21 25.77
CA GLN A 798 -16.18 35.41 24.88
C GLN A 798 -15.41 34.38 24.05
N PHE A 799 -14.21 34.75 23.60
CA PHE A 799 -13.41 33.97 22.66
C PHE A 799 -12.17 33.31 23.30
N GLY A 800 -11.95 33.57 24.61
CA GLY A 800 -10.82 33.02 25.36
C GLY A 800 -9.46 33.48 24.78
N ALA A 801 -8.49 32.58 24.74
CA ALA A 801 -7.17 32.82 24.21
C ALA A 801 -7.09 32.76 22.65
N ARG A 802 -8.22 32.52 21.95
CA ARG A 802 -8.22 32.42 20.46
C ARG A 802 -7.73 33.67 19.73
N PRO A 803 -8.06 34.91 20.18
CA PRO A 803 -7.51 36.12 19.56
C PRO A 803 -6.04 36.37 19.85
N LEU A 804 -5.44 35.69 20.82
CA LEU A 804 -4.06 35.90 21.28
C LEU A 804 -3.05 35.78 20.13
N LYS A 805 -3.18 34.78 19.30
CA LYS A 805 -2.30 34.56 18.15
C LYS A 805 -2.37 35.69 17.14
N ARG A 806 -3.57 36.27 16.93
CA ARG A 806 -3.73 37.46 16.08
C ARG A 806 -3.17 38.71 16.73
N ALA A 807 -3.26 38.81 18.07
CA ALA A 807 -2.66 39.91 18.79
C ALA A 807 -1.12 39.87 18.73
N ILE A 808 -0.53 38.70 18.89
CA ILE A 808 0.91 38.48 18.71
C ILE A 808 1.31 38.89 17.28
N GLN A 809 0.62 38.41 16.28
CA GLN A 809 0.90 38.74 14.89
C GLN A 809 0.83 40.25 14.65
N LYS A 810 -0.29 40.89 15.01
CA LYS A 810 -0.57 42.28 14.70
C LYS A 810 0.31 43.26 15.47
N TYR A 811 0.55 43.02 16.74
CA TYR A 811 1.23 43.95 17.60
C TYR A 811 2.72 43.66 17.82
N LEU A 812 3.18 42.43 17.49
CA LEU A 812 4.54 42.02 17.69
C LEU A 812 5.22 41.66 16.36
N GLU A 813 4.69 40.68 15.58
CA GLU A 813 5.34 40.22 14.35
C GLU A 813 5.34 41.31 13.27
N ASP A 814 4.26 42.07 13.10
CA ASP A 814 4.17 43.16 12.11
C ASP A 814 5.12 44.30 12.44
N GLU A 815 5.22 44.74 13.71
CA GLU A 815 6.14 45.79 14.15
C GLU A 815 7.62 45.35 14.04
N MET A 816 7.93 44.12 14.40
CA MET A 816 9.26 43.56 14.22
C MET A 816 9.64 43.43 12.73
N ALA A 817 8.70 43.00 11.88
CA ALA A 817 8.96 42.89 10.44
C ALA A 817 9.27 44.27 9.83
N GLU A 818 8.52 45.30 10.22
CA GLU A 818 8.74 46.67 9.76
C GLU A 818 10.10 47.20 10.23
N MET A 819 10.50 46.91 11.47
CA MET A 819 11.79 47.29 12.00
C MET A 819 12.94 46.56 11.29
N ILE A 820 12.85 45.27 11.06
CA ILE A 820 13.88 44.46 10.38
C ILE A 820 14.07 44.97 8.94
N ILE A 821 13.00 45.36 8.24
CA ILE A 821 13.08 45.92 6.88
C ILE A 821 13.68 47.32 6.86
N ARG A 822 13.36 48.17 7.85
CA ARG A 822 13.86 49.59 7.91
C ARG A 822 15.25 49.71 8.45
N ALA A 823 15.64 48.90 9.38
CA ALA A 823 16.96 48.92 10.02
C ALA A 823 17.86 47.83 9.44
N SER A 824 19.11 48.13 9.16
CA SER A 824 20.15 47.14 8.87
C SER A 824 20.52 46.42 10.18
N VAL A 825 19.75 45.35 10.50
CA VAL A 825 20.03 44.51 11.66
C VAL A 825 21.14 43.54 11.27
N GLY A 826 22.22 43.49 12.08
CA GLY A 826 23.35 42.57 11.86
C GLY A 826 23.11 41.20 12.50
N GLU A 827 23.80 40.17 12.03
CA GLU A 827 23.76 38.83 12.66
C GLU A 827 24.29 38.93 14.11
N GLY A 828 23.47 38.45 15.05
CA GLY A 828 23.75 38.44 16.48
C GLY A 828 23.23 39.66 17.26
N ASP A 829 22.51 40.57 16.59
CA ASP A 829 21.87 41.70 17.30
C ASP A 829 20.64 41.22 18.09
N THR A 830 20.37 41.85 19.25
CA THR A 830 19.21 41.54 20.09
C THR A 830 18.08 42.53 19.82
N ILE A 831 16.93 42.05 19.41
CA ILE A 831 15.69 42.82 19.26
C ILE A 831 15.01 42.87 20.62
N ILE A 832 14.89 44.08 21.20
CA ILE A 832 14.18 44.31 22.46
C ILE A 832 12.80 44.85 22.13
N VAL A 833 11.78 44.18 22.64
CA VAL A 833 10.38 44.60 22.52
C VAL A 833 9.90 45.09 23.87
N ASP A 834 9.48 46.36 23.93
CA ASP A 834 9.02 47.02 25.14
C ASP A 834 7.64 47.67 24.92
N PHE A 835 6.99 48.07 26.00
CA PHE A 835 5.72 48.77 25.97
C PHE A 835 5.82 50.22 26.37
N ASP A 836 5.48 51.11 25.45
CA ASP A 836 5.39 52.53 25.75
C ASP A 836 4.06 52.89 26.42
N LYS A 837 4.15 53.36 27.65
CA LYS A 837 2.97 53.73 28.46
C LYS A 837 2.32 55.05 28.01
N GLU A 838 3.06 55.96 27.35
CA GLU A 838 2.50 57.23 26.87
C GLU A 838 1.73 57.05 25.57
N GLU A 839 2.26 56.29 24.59
CA GLU A 839 1.63 55.99 23.30
C GLU A 839 0.72 54.79 23.33
N GLN A 840 0.74 53.98 24.39
CA GLN A 840 0.01 52.71 24.52
C GLN A 840 0.27 51.74 23.37
N LYS A 841 1.52 51.68 22.90
CA LYS A 841 1.97 50.85 21.78
C LYS A 841 3.19 50.02 22.19
N ILE A 842 3.38 48.92 21.44
CA ILE A 842 4.62 48.17 21.52
C ILE A 842 5.67 48.92 20.71
N THR A 843 6.86 49.08 21.28
CA THR A 843 8.03 49.68 20.64
C THR A 843 9.10 48.63 20.52
N THR A 844 9.80 48.66 19.40
CA THR A 844 10.87 47.72 19.10
C THR A 844 12.18 48.51 19.00
N SER A 845 13.21 48.03 19.67
CA SER A 845 14.56 48.63 19.63
C SER A 845 15.63 47.57 19.41
N ILE A 846 16.76 47.99 18.81
CA ILE A 846 17.86 47.08 18.50
C ILE A 846 19.00 47.37 19.47
N LYS A 847 19.43 46.35 20.21
CA LYS A 847 20.69 46.38 20.95
C LYS A 847 21.73 45.65 20.11
N LYS A 848 22.70 46.45 19.60
CA LYS A 848 23.81 45.88 18.85
C LYS A 848 24.67 45.05 19.79
N LYS A 849 25.13 43.91 19.28
CA LYS A 849 26.14 43.11 19.97
C LYS A 849 27.44 43.93 19.95
N ASP A 850 27.93 44.34 21.13
CA ASP A 850 29.23 45.00 21.23
C ASP A 850 30.27 44.09 20.58
N ALA A 851 30.97 44.64 19.58
CA ALA A 851 32.06 43.92 18.93
C ALA A 851 33.21 43.82 19.94
N GLU A 852 33.40 42.63 20.55
CA GLU A 852 34.63 42.23 21.19
C GLU A 852 35.72 41.96 20.15
#